data_910a828f7ea2f019b42b531ff9510168
#
_entry.id   910a828f7ea2f019b42b531ff9510168
#
_cell.length_a   1.000
_cell.length_b   1.000
_cell.length_c   1.000
_cell.angle_alpha   90.00
_cell.angle_beta   90.00
_cell.angle_gamma   90.00
#
_symmetry.space_group_name_H-M   'P 1'
#
loop_
_entity.id
_entity.type
_entity.pdbx_description
1 polymer ?
#
loop_
_entity_poly.entity_id
_entity_poly.type
_entity_poly.pdbx_seq_one_letter_code
_entity_poly.pdbx_strand_id
1 'polypeptide(L)'
;MNFVSWVEHHRRSIMVLAVALAIAGVFAIAKMPYGVYPVISFPRVRIEIDAGTRPAQQQLFDVTAPVETALRQIPHALNVESTTSRGSTEIFVDFPWGTDMNLAQLGVEGAMSQMVPSLPAGTSYDVIQMLPNVIMPFSSYSLTSDSVSQVDLLRLAQYQIAPMLMGIKGISYVGTLGGDQKEVEVHLNPAQLKAFGLTVDDVSNAITAANTLEGIGHLQDHDLLYLMFANNGLTGLKSIRDITLQTAQHGIVRLADLGTVTDGVVPRWYLVVDQGKPSVEINVYQQSSADVVSLQDQVQKDLASFMKTQPKAIHLVKWYDQTQLVASSVAAVQEGIVIGLILAGLVVLYFLRNWRATAVAMIIVPMAVTITSLVLYVLGMSFNMMTLGGLAASIGLLIDDVIVMIEQIARRAGVPGLENPEATVLEAAKEFLKPLTGSSLATIVIFIPLAFLSGVTGAFFKYLSLTMAVALIISYLLTAFVAPIFARSMIDFKKWHDPSHEKPGAMRRLHGRLLDGALRRPIFLPIGVLLLLGIGYVAMQHTGSGFLPKMDEGGFVFNYQTNPGTSLAETNVQLATVEKIIKENKYVAAFSRRTGAGLGGDLNEPNQGDIYVRLIDPSKRPNIWKVMDQIDDQVTNEVPGVNFGTDQLLTDNIGDMVGRPEPIVINLAAKNPAVLNDVANNVANAISNIRGIDPSSVNNGVTPAGDALEVQVNNAAATLNGMTANDVQTQVNDYLKGTVVTQYIGEAGDVGIRVKVDSPTSGQLRQDQLENLPISAPNGRVFPLKAVAKVVFVAGQPEITRANLQQIVQVTGEVSGRDLGSTAAAVQRLLNKPGTLPPGVTYTLGGQFKQQQQAQRGMIGVFTAAMVAEIILLLFLYEELLLPIIIIATSVISVSAVFVGLWITGIELNITAMMGMVMILGIGTEMAVFYVSEYQTLCETMPRREALHEAALNRLRPILMSVVAMVLALLPLGAAVSGSGDQMQQPLAVAIIAGIIVQLPMVLLAMPVAIGLTLPRSERRG
;
A
#
# COMPACT_ATOMS: atom_id res chain seq x y z
N MET A 1 -48.55 18.58 -12.09
CA MET A 1 -48.10 19.74 -11.28
C MET A 1 -46.85 20.35 -11.92
N ASN A 2 -46.85 21.61 -12.30
CA ASN A 2 -45.66 22.24 -12.89
C ASN A 2 -44.52 22.27 -11.84
N PHE A 3 -43.27 22.07 -12.26
CA PHE A 3 -42.09 22.14 -11.38
C PHE A 3 -42.09 23.32 -10.42
N VAL A 4 -42.37 24.51 -10.97
CA VAL A 4 -42.44 25.79 -10.22
C VAL A 4 -43.47 25.70 -9.08
N SER A 5 -44.70 25.27 -9.37
CA SER A 5 -45.75 25.17 -8.37
C SER A 5 -45.46 24.11 -7.30
N TRP A 6 -44.79 23.03 -7.68
CA TRP A 6 -44.38 21.99 -6.74
C TRP A 6 -43.28 22.48 -5.77
N VAL A 7 -42.23 23.13 -6.28
CA VAL A 7 -41.14 23.68 -5.47
C VAL A 7 -41.67 24.80 -4.56
N GLU A 8 -42.54 25.65 -5.07
CA GLU A 8 -43.15 26.73 -4.30
C GLU A 8 -43.99 26.22 -3.12
N HIS A 9 -44.81 25.20 -3.38
CA HIS A 9 -45.67 24.58 -2.35
C HIS A 9 -44.83 23.90 -1.26
N HIS A 10 -43.73 23.23 -1.64
CA HIS A 10 -42.89 22.43 -0.72
C HIS A 10 -41.61 23.16 -0.26
N ARG A 11 -41.44 24.45 -0.53
CA ARG A 11 -40.19 25.21 -0.27
C ARG A 11 -39.67 25.06 1.18
N ARG A 12 -40.55 25.08 2.18
CA ARG A 12 -40.18 24.94 3.59
C ARG A 12 -39.69 23.49 3.88
N SER A 13 -40.39 22.49 3.34
CA SER A 13 -40.03 21.09 3.54
C SER A 13 -38.69 20.76 2.87
N ILE A 14 -38.43 21.30 1.65
CA ILE A 14 -37.16 21.13 0.94
C ILE A 14 -36.02 21.74 1.77
N MET A 15 -36.19 22.93 2.28
CA MET A 15 -35.19 23.62 3.10
C MET A 15 -34.90 22.89 4.40
N VAL A 16 -35.95 22.45 5.13
CA VAL A 16 -35.79 21.69 6.36
C VAL A 16 -35.10 20.39 6.12
N LEU A 17 -35.48 19.65 5.06
CA LEU A 17 -34.83 18.40 4.68
C LEU A 17 -33.35 18.60 4.34
N ALA A 18 -33.03 19.57 3.53
CA ALA A 18 -31.65 19.86 3.12
C ALA A 18 -30.76 20.24 4.33
N VAL A 19 -31.28 21.10 5.23
CA VAL A 19 -30.57 21.46 6.47
C VAL A 19 -30.43 20.25 7.42
N ALA A 20 -31.48 19.45 7.57
CA ALA A 20 -31.44 18.24 8.40
C ALA A 20 -30.41 17.23 7.88
N LEU A 21 -30.36 17.00 6.56
CA LEU A 21 -29.37 16.14 5.91
C LEU A 21 -27.93 16.71 6.07
N ALA A 22 -27.75 18.01 5.96
CA ALA A 22 -26.46 18.65 6.17
C ALA A 22 -25.97 18.49 7.64
N ILE A 23 -26.87 18.69 8.62
CA ILE A 23 -26.57 18.46 10.03
C ILE A 23 -26.22 16.98 10.28
N ALA A 24 -27.01 16.05 9.74
CA ALA A 24 -26.71 14.63 9.79
C ALA A 24 -25.33 14.31 9.16
N GLY A 25 -24.98 15.02 8.07
CA GLY A 25 -23.67 14.93 7.43
C GLY A 25 -22.52 15.38 8.33
N VAL A 26 -22.69 16.44 9.09
CA VAL A 26 -21.68 16.88 10.09
C VAL A 26 -21.47 15.80 11.14
N PHE A 27 -22.55 15.16 11.63
CA PHE A 27 -22.43 14.01 12.55
C PHE A 27 -21.76 12.81 11.90
N ALA A 28 -22.03 12.54 10.61
CA ALA A 28 -21.38 11.47 9.87
C ALA A 28 -19.87 11.73 9.73
N ILE A 29 -19.45 12.94 9.39
CA ILE A 29 -18.03 13.34 9.34
C ILE A 29 -17.33 13.05 10.68
N ALA A 30 -17.96 13.38 11.80
CA ALA A 30 -17.39 13.14 13.12
C ALA A 30 -17.30 11.65 13.52
N LYS A 31 -18.01 10.76 12.81
CA LYS A 31 -18.05 9.32 13.08
C LYS A 31 -17.39 8.47 12.01
N MET A 32 -17.03 9.03 10.87
CA MET A 32 -16.33 8.29 9.82
C MET A 32 -14.93 7.89 10.28
N PRO A 33 -14.54 6.61 10.14
CA PRO A 33 -13.19 6.19 10.47
C PRO A 33 -12.17 6.78 9.50
N TYR A 34 -11.01 7.12 10.02
CA TYR A 34 -9.87 7.59 9.25
C TYR A 34 -8.90 6.45 8.96
N GLY A 35 -8.38 6.40 7.72
CA GLY A 35 -7.36 5.44 7.30
C GLY A 35 -6.50 5.99 6.18
N VAL A 36 -5.34 5.37 5.91
CA VAL A 36 -4.50 5.73 4.74
C VAL A 36 -5.19 5.31 3.46
N TYR A 37 -5.57 4.04 3.41
CA TYR A 37 -6.16 3.42 2.23
C TYR A 37 -7.65 3.11 2.44
N PRO A 38 -8.43 3.01 1.37
CA PRO A 38 -9.72 2.37 1.44
C PRO A 38 -9.58 0.90 1.88
N VAL A 39 -10.64 0.31 2.41
CA VAL A 39 -10.66 -1.12 2.75
C VAL A 39 -10.60 -1.92 1.46
N ILE A 40 -9.40 -2.38 1.11
CA ILE A 40 -9.14 -3.17 -0.10
C ILE A 40 -8.70 -4.56 0.33
N SER A 41 -9.33 -5.58 -0.24
CA SER A 41 -8.88 -6.96 -0.15
C SER A 41 -8.09 -7.29 -1.40
N PHE A 42 -6.78 -7.47 -1.24
CA PHE A 42 -5.93 -7.94 -2.34
C PHE A 42 -6.19 -9.43 -2.56
N PRO A 43 -6.30 -9.88 -3.82
CA PRO A 43 -6.63 -11.26 -4.12
C PRO A 43 -5.41 -12.18 -4.04
N ARG A 44 -4.72 -12.15 -2.90
CA ARG A 44 -3.48 -12.88 -2.62
C ARG A 44 -3.49 -13.44 -1.20
N VAL A 45 -3.06 -14.70 -1.06
CA VAL A 45 -2.83 -15.37 0.23
C VAL A 45 -1.36 -15.75 0.31
N ARG A 46 -0.71 -15.42 1.43
CA ARG A 46 0.66 -15.80 1.77
C ARG A 46 0.63 -17.01 2.72
N ILE A 47 1.48 -17.97 2.46
CA ILE A 47 1.72 -19.13 3.33
C ILE A 47 3.19 -19.13 3.71
N GLU A 48 3.48 -19.07 4.98
CA GLU A 48 4.81 -19.25 5.53
C GLU A 48 4.92 -20.64 6.15
N ILE A 49 5.98 -21.39 5.82
CA ILE A 49 6.21 -22.75 6.29
C ILE A 49 7.61 -22.82 6.90
N ASP A 50 7.69 -23.17 8.18
CA ASP A 50 8.94 -23.52 8.85
C ASP A 50 8.98 -25.04 9.05
N ALA A 51 9.91 -25.71 8.40
CA ALA A 51 10.10 -27.14 8.49
C ALA A 51 11.43 -27.52 9.17
N GLY A 52 12.05 -26.56 9.86
CA GLY A 52 13.35 -26.73 10.52
C GLY A 52 14.53 -26.70 9.54
N THR A 53 15.73 -26.61 10.07
CA THR A 53 16.96 -26.43 9.27
C THR A 53 17.22 -27.59 8.34
N ARG A 54 17.20 -27.37 7.02
CA ARG A 54 17.50 -28.36 5.97
C ARG A 54 17.98 -27.65 4.70
N PRO A 55 18.72 -28.34 3.79
CA PRO A 55 19.14 -27.78 2.51
C PRO A 55 17.94 -27.30 1.68
N ALA A 56 18.08 -26.17 0.96
CA ALA A 56 16.99 -25.59 0.15
C ALA A 56 16.42 -26.58 -0.89
N GLN A 57 17.27 -27.42 -1.49
CA GLN A 57 16.84 -28.44 -2.45
C GLN A 57 16.01 -29.54 -1.78
N GLN A 58 16.37 -29.94 -0.58
CA GLN A 58 15.59 -30.92 0.18
C GLN A 58 14.25 -30.29 0.62
N GLN A 59 14.28 -29.05 1.10
CA GLN A 59 13.07 -28.29 1.46
C GLN A 59 12.13 -28.18 0.25
N LEU A 60 12.68 -27.94 -0.95
CA LEU A 60 11.90 -27.91 -2.18
C LEU A 60 11.15 -29.22 -2.44
N PHE A 61 11.83 -30.37 -2.33
CA PHE A 61 11.23 -31.67 -2.65
C PHE A 61 10.29 -32.18 -1.56
N ASP A 62 10.67 -32.00 -0.28
CA ASP A 62 9.92 -32.57 0.85
C ASP A 62 8.73 -31.68 1.24
N VAL A 63 8.78 -30.36 0.96
CA VAL A 63 7.79 -29.40 1.44
C VAL A 63 7.20 -28.57 0.30
N THR A 64 8.01 -27.78 -0.40
CA THR A 64 7.51 -26.75 -1.32
C THR A 64 6.75 -27.32 -2.50
N ALA A 65 7.33 -28.27 -3.24
CA ALA A 65 6.74 -28.80 -4.47
C ALA A 65 5.43 -29.59 -4.22
N PRO A 66 5.31 -30.43 -3.17
CA PRO A 66 4.03 -31.04 -2.80
C PRO A 66 2.96 -30.00 -2.45
N VAL A 67 3.31 -29.00 -1.64
CA VAL A 67 2.38 -27.93 -1.23
C VAL A 67 1.95 -27.08 -2.42
N GLU A 68 2.87 -26.61 -3.29
CA GLU A 68 2.52 -25.90 -4.53
C GLU A 68 1.51 -26.68 -5.38
N THR A 69 1.72 -28.01 -5.48
CA THR A 69 0.82 -28.87 -6.27
C THR A 69 -0.57 -28.93 -5.67
N ALA A 70 -0.70 -29.00 -4.35
CA ALA A 70 -1.98 -28.97 -3.67
C ALA A 70 -2.67 -27.60 -3.80
N LEU A 71 -1.91 -26.52 -3.60
CA LEU A 71 -2.43 -25.15 -3.71
C LEU A 71 -2.90 -24.80 -5.14
N ARG A 72 -2.21 -25.33 -6.15
CA ARG A 72 -2.60 -25.13 -7.56
C ARG A 72 -3.96 -25.74 -7.92
N GLN A 73 -4.43 -26.72 -7.14
CA GLN A 73 -5.73 -27.38 -7.34
C GLN A 73 -6.89 -26.60 -6.73
N ILE A 74 -6.63 -25.55 -5.94
CA ILE A 74 -7.66 -24.71 -5.33
C ILE A 74 -8.44 -24.00 -6.44
N PRO A 75 -9.79 -24.02 -6.40
CA PRO A 75 -10.61 -23.33 -7.38
C PRO A 75 -10.24 -21.85 -7.52
N HIS A 76 -10.11 -21.38 -8.74
CA HIS A 76 -9.73 -20.01 -9.10
C HIS A 76 -8.30 -19.58 -8.74
N ALA A 77 -7.41 -20.45 -8.27
CA ALA A 77 -5.99 -20.10 -8.11
C ALA A 77 -5.38 -19.79 -9.50
N LEU A 78 -4.95 -18.53 -9.69
CA LEU A 78 -4.35 -18.04 -10.94
C LEU A 78 -2.88 -18.38 -11.02
N ASN A 79 -2.12 -18.00 -9.99
CA ASN A 79 -0.69 -18.22 -9.89
C ASN A 79 -0.35 -18.79 -8.52
N VAL A 80 0.69 -19.59 -8.48
CA VAL A 80 1.35 -20.03 -7.25
C VAL A 80 2.82 -19.68 -7.42
N GLU A 81 3.35 -18.81 -6.56
CA GLU A 81 4.76 -18.41 -6.52
C GLU A 81 5.34 -18.84 -5.19
N SER A 82 6.57 -19.34 -5.18
CA SER A 82 7.23 -19.77 -3.96
C SER A 82 8.70 -19.35 -3.92
N THR A 83 9.20 -19.08 -2.72
CA THR A 83 10.60 -18.89 -2.41
C THR A 83 10.98 -19.91 -1.33
N THR A 84 11.94 -20.75 -1.64
CA THR A 84 12.41 -21.84 -0.77
C THR A 84 13.82 -21.53 -0.28
N SER A 85 13.97 -21.39 1.02
CA SER A 85 15.24 -21.17 1.71
C SER A 85 15.67 -22.40 2.51
N ARG A 86 16.68 -22.28 3.37
CA ARG A 86 17.21 -23.38 4.21
C ARG A 86 16.30 -23.65 5.41
N GLY A 87 15.19 -24.38 5.17
CA GLY A 87 14.23 -24.80 6.20
C GLY A 87 12.93 -24.00 6.20
N SER A 88 12.87 -22.87 5.53
CA SER A 88 11.66 -22.07 5.37
C SER A 88 11.18 -22.05 3.92
N THR A 89 9.88 -21.87 3.74
CA THR A 89 9.26 -21.69 2.43
C THR A 89 8.17 -20.64 2.55
N GLU A 90 8.21 -19.65 1.69
CA GLU A 90 7.15 -18.69 1.51
C GLU A 90 6.41 -19.00 0.19
N ILE A 91 5.08 -19.06 0.23
CA ILE A 91 4.26 -19.33 -0.95
C ILE A 91 3.16 -18.27 -1.07
N PHE A 92 3.02 -17.71 -2.25
CA PHE A 92 1.92 -16.81 -2.60
C PHE A 92 0.96 -17.50 -3.55
N VAL A 93 -0.33 -17.41 -3.26
CA VAL A 93 -1.41 -17.85 -4.14
C VAL A 93 -2.22 -16.65 -4.57
N ASP A 94 -2.23 -16.36 -5.88
CA ASP A 94 -2.99 -15.27 -6.47
C ASP A 94 -4.36 -15.76 -6.97
N PHE A 95 -5.39 -14.94 -6.76
CA PHE A 95 -6.76 -15.17 -7.20
C PHE A 95 -7.26 -14.03 -8.12
N PRO A 96 -8.36 -14.19 -8.86
CA PRO A 96 -8.97 -13.10 -9.61
C PRO A 96 -9.48 -11.98 -8.69
N TRP A 97 -9.42 -10.74 -9.17
CA TRP A 97 -10.05 -9.62 -8.47
C TRP A 97 -11.56 -9.84 -8.33
N GLY A 98 -12.09 -9.60 -7.13
CA GLY A 98 -13.49 -9.85 -6.79
C GLY A 98 -13.78 -11.25 -6.22
N THR A 99 -12.74 -12.09 -6.06
CA THR A 99 -12.87 -13.36 -5.32
C THR A 99 -13.18 -13.06 -3.85
N ASP A 100 -14.06 -13.86 -3.24
CA ASP A 100 -14.24 -13.84 -1.79
C ASP A 100 -13.00 -14.41 -1.12
N MET A 101 -12.17 -13.51 -0.56
CA MET A 101 -10.88 -13.87 0.00
C MET A 101 -10.98 -14.67 1.31
N ASN A 102 -12.13 -14.60 2.02
CA ASN A 102 -12.35 -15.44 3.19
C ASN A 102 -12.52 -16.90 2.77
N LEU A 103 -13.27 -17.14 1.70
CA LEU A 103 -13.42 -18.48 1.12
C LEU A 103 -12.10 -18.97 0.49
N ALA A 104 -11.35 -18.09 -0.16
CA ALA A 104 -10.04 -18.42 -0.72
C ALA A 104 -9.05 -18.83 0.37
N GLN A 105 -8.94 -18.06 1.45
CA GLN A 105 -8.10 -18.38 2.60
C GLN A 105 -8.51 -19.71 3.23
N LEU A 106 -9.80 -19.93 3.46
CA LEU A 106 -10.31 -21.20 4.00
C LEU A 106 -9.95 -22.38 3.09
N GLY A 107 -10.01 -22.18 1.76
CA GLY A 107 -9.57 -23.18 0.78
C GLY A 107 -8.07 -23.49 0.90
N VAL A 108 -7.22 -22.47 1.10
CA VAL A 108 -5.78 -22.61 1.32
C VAL A 108 -5.51 -23.33 2.64
N GLU A 109 -6.16 -22.93 3.73
CA GLU A 109 -6.03 -23.58 5.04
C GLU A 109 -6.47 -25.05 4.99
N GLY A 110 -7.54 -25.35 4.28
CA GLY A 110 -8.00 -26.73 4.06
C GLY A 110 -6.98 -27.57 3.29
N ALA A 111 -6.37 -27.03 2.25
CA ALA A 111 -5.30 -27.71 1.49
C ALA A 111 -4.06 -27.93 2.38
N MET A 112 -3.62 -26.91 3.14
CA MET A 112 -2.49 -27.04 4.07
C MET A 112 -2.75 -28.09 5.15
N SER A 113 -3.92 -28.06 5.78
CA SER A 113 -4.29 -29.05 6.80
C SER A 113 -4.27 -30.48 6.29
N GLN A 114 -4.64 -30.72 5.03
CA GLN A 114 -4.53 -32.04 4.40
C GLN A 114 -3.09 -32.44 4.12
N MET A 115 -2.19 -31.48 3.89
CA MET A 115 -0.79 -31.74 3.58
C MET A 115 0.07 -31.99 4.83
N VAL A 116 -0.26 -31.41 5.98
CA VAL A 116 0.54 -31.50 7.23
C VAL A 116 0.98 -32.91 7.58
N PRO A 117 0.12 -33.98 7.51
CA PRO A 117 0.56 -35.35 7.84
C PRO A 117 1.64 -35.90 6.91
N SER A 118 1.79 -35.33 5.73
CA SER A 118 2.80 -35.76 4.73
C SER A 118 4.09 -34.93 4.80
N LEU A 119 4.06 -33.82 5.54
CA LEU A 119 5.21 -32.95 5.72
C LEU A 119 6.13 -33.48 6.81
N PRO A 120 7.41 -33.07 6.85
CA PRO A 120 8.33 -33.45 7.89
C PRO A 120 7.81 -33.13 9.29
N ALA A 121 8.11 -33.99 10.25
CA ALA A 121 7.69 -33.80 11.64
C ALA A 121 8.22 -32.48 12.22
N GLY A 122 7.35 -31.77 12.94
CA GLY A 122 7.68 -30.46 13.50
C GLY A 122 7.49 -29.27 12.53
N THR A 123 6.97 -29.50 11.32
CA THR A 123 6.64 -28.43 10.40
C THR A 123 5.48 -27.60 10.97
N SER A 124 5.68 -26.29 11.03
CA SER A 124 4.65 -25.28 11.32
C SER A 124 4.35 -24.44 10.09
N TYR A 125 3.15 -23.88 10.01
CA TYR A 125 2.78 -22.97 8.92
C TYR A 125 1.78 -21.93 9.39
N ASP A 126 1.81 -20.78 8.71
CA ASP A 126 0.83 -19.70 8.86
C ASP A 126 0.23 -19.37 7.51
N VAL A 127 -1.08 -19.09 7.48
CA VAL A 127 -1.83 -18.68 6.27
C VAL A 127 -2.37 -17.28 6.49
N ILE A 128 -1.88 -16.34 5.71
CA ILE A 128 -2.10 -14.90 5.91
C ILE A 128 -2.75 -14.32 4.66
N GLN A 129 -3.92 -13.70 4.81
CA GLN A 129 -4.50 -12.90 3.74
C GLN A 129 -3.75 -11.57 3.60
N MET A 130 -3.38 -11.20 2.36
CA MET A 130 -2.68 -9.96 2.09
C MET A 130 -3.63 -8.76 2.18
N LEU A 131 -3.75 -8.23 3.39
CA LEU A 131 -4.52 -7.02 3.70
C LEU A 131 -3.57 -5.95 4.24
N PRO A 132 -3.72 -4.67 3.86
CA PRO A 132 -2.84 -3.60 4.33
C PRO A 132 -2.73 -3.50 5.85
N ASN A 133 -3.83 -3.77 6.55
CA ASN A 133 -3.92 -3.72 8.00
C ASN A 133 -3.44 -5.00 8.72
N VAL A 134 -3.14 -6.06 7.99
CA VAL A 134 -2.60 -7.32 8.51
C VAL A 134 -1.09 -7.39 8.32
N ILE A 135 -0.61 -6.89 7.19
CA ILE A 135 0.82 -6.94 6.84
C ILE A 135 1.60 -5.85 7.58
N MET A 136 0.96 -4.70 7.83
CA MET A 136 1.60 -3.57 8.49
C MET A 136 0.96 -3.22 9.81
N PRO A 137 1.78 -3.04 10.86
CA PRO A 137 1.31 -2.41 12.07
C PRO A 137 0.95 -0.93 11.77
N PHE A 138 -0.07 -0.39 12.43
CA PHE A 138 -0.31 1.05 12.35
C PHE A 138 0.60 1.84 13.30
N SER A 139 1.16 1.16 14.29
CA SER A 139 2.09 1.75 15.26
C SER A 139 3.01 0.68 15.84
N SER A 140 4.29 1.03 16.00
CA SER A 140 5.29 0.12 16.54
C SER A 140 6.14 0.82 17.61
N TYR A 141 6.45 0.03 18.63
CA TYR A 141 7.19 0.47 19.80
C TYR A 141 8.35 -0.48 20.07
N SER A 142 9.42 0.03 20.67
CA SER A 142 10.54 -0.75 21.18
C SER A 142 10.67 -0.61 22.68
N LEU A 143 10.85 -1.73 23.37
CA LEU A 143 11.22 -1.78 24.78
C LEU A 143 12.73 -1.99 24.88
N THR A 144 13.40 -1.09 25.58
CA THR A 144 14.84 -1.17 25.84
C THR A 144 15.14 -0.99 27.33
N SER A 145 16.20 -1.61 27.81
CA SER A 145 16.70 -1.39 29.18
C SER A 145 18.20 -1.68 29.26
N ASP A 146 18.90 -0.95 30.13
CA ASP A 146 20.30 -1.22 30.45
C ASP A 146 20.47 -2.18 31.64
N SER A 147 19.42 -2.50 32.38
CA SER A 147 19.48 -3.31 33.59
C SER A 147 18.50 -4.48 33.66
N VAL A 148 17.41 -4.45 32.88
CA VAL A 148 16.43 -5.54 32.79
C VAL A 148 16.83 -6.48 31.65
N SER A 149 16.73 -7.78 31.90
CA SER A 149 17.12 -8.79 30.91
C SER A 149 16.20 -8.79 29.69
N GLN A 150 16.71 -9.23 28.54
CA GLN A 150 15.91 -9.38 27.31
C GLN A 150 14.77 -10.40 27.49
N VAL A 151 14.95 -11.40 28.38
CA VAL A 151 13.90 -12.34 28.78
C VAL A 151 12.75 -11.64 29.47
N ASP A 152 13.07 -10.76 30.45
CA ASP A 152 12.03 -10.07 31.21
C ASP A 152 11.33 -8.99 30.39
N LEU A 153 12.05 -8.33 29.47
CA LEU A 153 11.44 -7.40 28.51
C LEU A 153 10.47 -8.11 27.56
N LEU A 154 10.84 -9.30 27.06
CA LEU A 154 9.96 -10.09 26.21
C LEU A 154 8.71 -10.58 26.99
N ARG A 155 8.90 -11.04 28.22
CA ARG A 155 7.79 -11.40 29.11
C ARG A 155 6.83 -10.23 29.36
N LEU A 156 7.38 -9.03 29.62
CA LEU A 156 6.59 -7.81 29.81
C LEU A 156 5.77 -7.49 28.55
N ALA A 157 6.38 -7.59 27.37
CA ALA A 157 5.72 -7.37 26.11
C ALA A 157 4.60 -8.39 25.84
N GLN A 158 4.90 -9.69 25.95
CA GLN A 158 3.99 -10.76 25.57
C GLN A 158 2.83 -10.98 26.56
N TYR A 159 3.11 -10.90 27.87
CA TYR A 159 2.13 -11.30 28.87
C TYR A 159 1.44 -10.14 29.58
N GLN A 160 1.93 -8.91 29.42
CA GLN A 160 1.31 -7.74 30.05
C GLN A 160 0.88 -6.69 28.99
N ILE A 161 1.79 -6.25 28.12
CA ILE A 161 1.49 -5.17 27.16
C ILE A 161 0.59 -5.68 26.04
N ALA A 162 0.93 -6.78 25.39
CA ALA A 162 0.15 -7.28 24.27
C ALA A 162 -1.31 -7.63 24.66
N PRO A 163 -1.59 -8.34 25.77
CA PRO A 163 -2.98 -8.59 26.21
C PRO A 163 -3.73 -7.31 26.58
N MET A 164 -3.06 -6.36 27.22
CA MET A 164 -3.65 -5.05 27.55
C MET A 164 -4.08 -4.32 26.29
N LEU A 165 -3.23 -4.26 25.29
CA LEU A 165 -3.52 -3.59 24.03
C LEU A 165 -4.58 -4.35 23.21
N MET A 166 -4.54 -5.69 23.15
CA MET A 166 -5.58 -6.51 22.50
C MET A 166 -6.97 -6.33 23.11
N GLY A 167 -7.06 -5.88 24.36
CA GLY A 167 -8.33 -5.49 25.01
C GLY A 167 -8.96 -4.22 24.43
N ILE A 168 -8.24 -3.42 23.64
CA ILE A 168 -8.74 -2.19 23.03
C ILE A 168 -9.58 -2.54 21.80
N LYS A 169 -10.82 -2.08 21.75
CA LYS A 169 -11.71 -2.32 20.61
C LYS A 169 -11.14 -1.68 19.35
N GLY A 170 -10.93 -2.48 18.30
CA GLY A 170 -10.38 -2.03 17.02
C GLY A 170 -8.95 -2.52 16.77
N ILE A 171 -8.26 -3.05 17.79
CA ILE A 171 -7.01 -3.80 17.59
C ILE A 171 -7.36 -5.21 17.13
N SER A 172 -6.66 -5.68 16.08
CA SER A 172 -6.80 -7.06 15.58
C SER A 172 -5.80 -7.99 16.23
N TYR A 173 -4.56 -7.54 16.36
CA TYR A 173 -3.44 -8.33 16.83
C TYR A 173 -2.32 -7.43 17.39
N VAL A 174 -1.55 -7.96 18.33
CA VAL A 174 -0.32 -7.33 18.82
C VAL A 174 0.80 -8.35 18.75
N GLY A 175 1.72 -8.12 17.81
CA GLY A 175 2.91 -8.95 17.62
C GLY A 175 4.07 -8.47 18.49
N THR A 176 4.91 -9.41 18.92
CA THR A 176 6.16 -9.12 19.61
C THR A 176 7.31 -9.76 18.87
N LEU A 177 8.41 -9.02 18.67
CA LEU A 177 9.61 -9.50 17.98
C LEU A 177 10.85 -9.09 18.78
N GLY A 178 11.89 -9.90 18.78
CA GLY A 178 13.10 -9.63 19.58
C GLY A 178 13.02 -10.17 21.01
N GLY A 179 13.99 -9.80 21.82
CA GLY A 179 14.16 -10.34 23.17
C GLY A 179 14.70 -11.76 23.19
N ASP A 180 14.71 -12.38 24.36
CA ASP A 180 15.18 -13.74 24.58
C ASP A 180 14.07 -14.61 25.18
N GLN A 181 13.87 -15.78 24.60
CA GLN A 181 12.97 -16.78 25.17
C GLN A 181 13.76 -17.64 26.19
N LYS A 182 13.25 -17.71 27.41
CA LYS A 182 13.87 -18.49 28.48
C LYS A 182 13.80 -20.00 28.18
N GLU A 183 14.90 -20.71 28.38
CA GLU A 183 14.94 -22.15 28.47
C GLU A 183 15.87 -22.61 29.62
N VAL A 184 15.78 -23.85 29.99
CA VAL A 184 16.78 -24.49 30.89
C VAL A 184 17.71 -25.32 30.04
N GLU A 185 19.00 -25.07 30.18
CA GLU A 185 20.05 -25.86 29.51
C GLU A 185 20.66 -26.87 30.45
N VAL A 186 20.64 -28.14 30.02
CA VAL A 186 21.29 -29.24 30.67
C VAL A 186 22.54 -29.60 29.87
N HIS A 187 23.68 -29.16 30.35
CA HIS A 187 24.98 -29.42 29.75
C HIS A 187 25.58 -30.69 30.31
N LEU A 188 25.59 -31.76 29.52
CA LEU A 188 26.08 -33.07 29.90
C LEU A 188 27.59 -33.19 29.68
N ASN A 189 28.29 -33.70 30.67
CA ASN A 189 29.74 -33.99 30.56
C ASN A 189 29.96 -35.38 29.93
N PRO A 190 30.57 -35.52 28.75
CA PRO A 190 30.79 -36.80 28.09
C PRO A 190 31.58 -37.79 28.92
N ALA A 191 32.54 -37.33 29.75
CA ALA A 191 33.36 -38.19 30.58
C ALA A 191 32.54 -38.79 31.73
N GLN A 192 31.62 -38.03 32.31
CA GLN A 192 30.70 -38.51 33.38
C GLN A 192 29.69 -39.51 32.81
N LEU A 193 29.08 -39.21 31.66
CA LEU A 193 28.18 -40.13 30.98
C LEU A 193 28.86 -41.49 30.75
N LYS A 194 30.09 -41.48 30.21
CA LYS A 194 30.88 -42.71 30.01
C LYS A 194 31.18 -43.39 31.32
N ALA A 195 31.57 -42.69 32.40
CA ALA A 195 31.90 -43.26 33.69
C ALA A 195 30.73 -44.00 34.33
N PHE A 196 29.50 -43.47 34.13
CA PHE A 196 28.29 -44.12 34.68
C PHE A 196 27.60 -45.06 33.69
N GLY A 197 28.13 -45.22 32.44
CA GLY A 197 27.56 -46.08 31.40
C GLY A 197 26.20 -45.62 30.91
N LEU A 198 25.98 -44.30 30.84
CA LEU A 198 24.73 -43.65 30.41
C LEU A 198 24.92 -42.98 29.05
N THR A 199 23.86 -42.92 28.26
CA THR A 199 23.76 -42.22 27.00
C THR A 199 23.00 -40.90 27.17
N VAL A 200 23.06 -40.03 26.17
CA VAL A 200 22.26 -38.78 26.12
C VAL A 200 20.76 -39.13 26.10
N ASP A 201 20.40 -40.19 25.37
CA ASP A 201 19.01 -40.67 25.31
C ASP A 201 18.47 -41.13 26.67
N ASP A 202 19.31 -41.81 27.46
CA ASP A 202 18.92 -42.23 28.83
C ASP A 202 18.60 -41.00 29.69
N VAL A 203 19.39 -39.93 29.59
CA VAL A 203 19.17 -38.67 30.30
C VAL A 203 17.92 -37.98 29.78
N SER A 204 17.77 -37.90 28.48
CA SER A 204 16.61 -37.28 27.83
C SER A 204 15.30 -37.95 28.20
N ASN A 205 15.28 -39.27 28.18
CA ASN A 205 14.14 -40.11 28.62
C ASN A 205 13.84 -39.93 30.10
N ALA A 206 14.87 -39.87 30.94
CA ALA A 206 14.68 -39.66 32.37
C ALA A 206 14.10 -38.30 32.72
N ILE A 207 14.53 -37.22 32.00
CA ILE A 207 13.97 -35.86 32.16
C ILE A 207 12.51 -35.85 31.71
N THR A 208 12.20 -36.49 30.58
CA THR A 208 10.83 -36.55 30.05
C THR A 208 9.93 -37.35 31.01
N ALA A 209 10.38 -38.50 31.50
CA ALA A 209 9.64 -39.34 32.44
C ALA A 209 9.44 -38.67 33.80
N ALA A 210 10.37 -37.81 34.24
CA ALA A 210 10.25 -37.03 35.47
C ALA A 210 9.28 -35.85 35.38
N ASN A 211 8.85 -35.48 34.19
CA ASN A 211 7.96 -34.33 33.96
C ASN A 211 6.58 -34.79 33.47
N THR A 212 5.84 -35.43 34.34
CA THR A 212 4.52 -35.96 34.00
C THR A 212 3.44 -35.37 34.92
N LEU A 213 2.33 -34.97 34.30
CA LEU A 213 1.09 -34.64 34.98
C LEU A 213 -0.03 -35.45 34.33
N GLU A 214 -0.45 -36.53 34.99
CA GLU A 214 -1.48 -37.40 34.44
C GLU A 214 -2.68 -37.53 35.39
N GLY A 215 -3.87 -37.45 34.81
CA GLY A 215 -5.12 -37.78 35.50
C GLY A 215 -5.21 -39.31 35.67
N ILE A 216 -5.13 -39.78 36.88
CA ILE A 216 -5.16 -41.23 37.21
C ILE A 216 -6.59 -41.71 37.56
N GLY A 217 -7.59 -40.84 37.44
CA GLY A 217 -8.98 -41.18 37.62
C GLY A 217 -9.69 -40.32 38.70
N HIS A 218 -10.69 -40.88 39.32
CA HIS A 218 -11.43 -40.19 40.35
C HIS A 218 -11.79 -41.17 41.48
N LEU A 219 -11.86 -40.65 42.67
CA LEU A 219 -12.31 -41.38 43.88
C LEU A 219 -13.59 -40.73 44.38
N GLN A 220 -14.61 -41.55 44.66
CA GLN A 220 -15.81 -41.09 45.35
C GLN A 220 -15.73 -41.52 46.82
N ASP A 221 -15.76 -40.58 47.73
CA ASP A 221 -15.75 -40.82 49.13
C ASP A 221 -16.76 -39.90 49.83
N HIS A 222 -17.73 -40.45 50.60
CA HIS A 222 -18.77 -39.71 51.27
C HIS A 222 -19.50 -38.71 50.36
N ASP A 223 -20.10 -38.84 49.42
CA ASP A 223 -20.80 -37.90 48.52
C ASP A 223 -19.89 -36.88 47.79
N LEU A 224 -18.57 -36.93 47.99
CA LEU A 224 -17.61 -36.06 47.30
C LEU A 224 -16.85 -36.83 46.20
N LEU A 225 -16.69 -36.17 45.07
CA LEU A 225 -15.89 -36.70 43.96
C LEU A 225 -14.52 -36.02 43.98
N TYR A 226 -13.48 -36.80 44.21
CA TYR A 226 -12.09 -36.35 44.16
C TYR A 226 -11.47 -36.72 42.81
N LEU A 227 -11.01 -35.71 42.12
CA LEU A 227 -10.17 -35.95 40.94
C LEU A 227 -8.77 -36.35 41.42
N MET A 228 -8.31 -37.49 40.93
CA MET A 228 -6.96 -38.01 41.26
C MET A 228 -6.03 -37.76 40.09
N PHE A 229 -4.90 -37.14 40.37
CA PHE A 229 -3.82 -36.94 39.38
C PHE A 229 -2.45 -37.20 40.05
N ALA A 230 -1.56 -37.76 39.26
CA ALA A 230 -0.15 -37.86 39.58
C ALA A 230 0.55 -36.59 39.07
N ASN A 231 1.16 -35.86 39.99
CA ASN A 231 1.91 -34.66 39.63
C ASN A 231 3.39 -34.82 39.96
N ASN A 232 4.19 -35.17 38.97
CA ASN A 232 5.64 -35.16 39.03
C ASN A 232 6.22 -34.01 38.22
N GLY A 233 5.43 -32.98 37.92
CA GLY A 233 5.85 -31.84 37.10
C GLY A 233 7.09 -31.14 37.68
N LEU A 234 8.01 -30.84 36.80
CA LEU A 234 9.22 -30.09 37.14
C LEU A 234 8.81 -28.62 37.42
N THR A 235 9.42 -28.03 38.46
CA THR A 235 9.07 -26.69 38.92
C THR A 235 10.23 -25.68 38.82
N GLY A 236 11.36 -26.08 38.29
CA GLY A 236 12.53 -25.21 38.08
C GLY A 236 13.85 -25.95 38.21
N LEU A 237 14.96 -25.22 38.24
CA LEU A 237 16.33 -25.76 38.19
C LEU A 237 16.62 -26.82 39.27
N LYS A 238 16.09 -26.63 40.48
CA LYS A 238 16.35 -27.59 41.57
C LYS A 238 15.71 -28.95 41.30
N SER A 239 14.45 -28.99 40.88
CA SER A 239 13.74 -30.25 40.58
C SER A 239 14.39 -30.99 39.41
N ILE A 240 14.94 -30.23 38.43
CA ILE A 240 15.65 -30.79 37.27
C ILE A 240 17.00 -31.37 37.73
N ARG A 241 17.77 -30.67 38.55
CA ARG A 241 19.05 -31.14 39.10
C ARG A 241 18.92 -32.42 39.93
N ASP A 242 17.82 -32.55 40.66
CA ASP A 242 17.57 -33.69 41.56
C ASP A 242 16.96 -34.91 40.84
N ILE A 243 16.77 -34.90 39.51
CA ILE A 243 16.32 -36.05 38.73
C ILE A 243 17.35 -37.18 38.91
N THR A 244 16.86 -38.38 39.25
CA THR A 244 17.69 -39.56 39.47
C THR A 244 17.62 -40.50 38.26
N LEU A 245 18.78 -41.03 37.87
CA LEU A 245 18.93 -42.03 36.81
C LEU A 245 19.52 -43.33 37.43
N GLN A 246 19.13 -44.47 36.86
CA GLN A 246 19.73 -45.73 37.19
C GLN A 246 20.93 -45.97 36.26
N THR A 247 22.08 -46.21 36.85
CA THR A 247 23.32 -46.57 36.08
C THR A 247 23.27 -47.98 35.56
N ALA A 248 24.09 -48.29 34.56
CA ALA A 248 24.22 -49.65 34.03
C ALA A 248 24.61 -50.70 35.10
N GLN A 249 25.19 -50.28 36.24
CA GLN A 249 25.57 -51.13 37.37
C GLN A 249 24.52 -51.12 38.50
N HIS A 250 23.27 -50.68 38.25
CA HIS A 250 22.16 -50.61 39.19
C HIS A 250 22.37 -49.62 40.34
N GLY A 251 23.35 -48.71 40.21
CA GLY A 251 23.48 -47.54 41.08
C GLY A 251 22.52 -46.40 40.71
N ILE A 252 22.34 -45.44 41.60
CA ILE A 252 21.57 -44.26 41.39
C ILE A 252 22.54 -43.10 41.31
N VAL A 253 22.36 -42.27 40.26
CA VAL A 253 23.09 -41.00 40.03
C VAL A 253 22.10 -39.87 39.80
N ARG A 254 22.41 -38.67 40.23
CA ARG A 254 21.58 -37.51 39.97
C ARG A 254 22.04 -36.82 38.67
N LEU A 255 21.13 -36.13 38.04
CA LEU A 255 21.44 -35.34 36.86
C LEU A 255 22.57 -34.31 37.12
N ALA A 256 22.58 -33.70 38.29
CA ALA A 256 23.64 -32.78 38.72
C ALA A 256 25.03 -33.41 38.78
N ASP A 257 25.12 -34.75 38.91
CA ASP A 257 26.40 -35.48 38.91
C ASP A 257 26.88 -35.79 37.46
N LEU A 258 25.99 -35.69 36.45
CA LEU A 258 26.28 -35.95 35.06
C LEU A 258 26.65 -34.67 34.29
N GLY A 259 26.31 -33.53 34.83
CA GLY A 259 26.53 -32.26 34.16
C GLY A 259 26.04 -31.03 34.90
N THR A 260 25.92 -29.90 34.23
CA THR A 260 25.43 -28.65 34.80
C THR A 260 24.02 -28.29 34.27
N VAL A 261 23.18 -27.84 35.18
CA VAL A 261 21.82 -27.37 34.84
C VAL A 261 21.73 -25.87 35.14
N THR A 262 21.53 -25.05 34.10
CA THR A 262 21.54 -23.60 34.17
C THR A 262 20.33 -22.98 33.48
N ASP A 263 19.97 -21.76 33.88
CA ASP A 263 19.09 -20.94 33.05
C ASP A 263 19.82 -20.55 31.77
N GLY A 264 19.19 -20.73 30.64
CA GLY A 264 19.65 -20.37 29.31
C GLY A 264 18.60 -19.67 28.50
N VAL A 265 18.91 -19.47 27.26
CA VAL A 265 17.99 -18.84 26.29
C VAL A 265 18.00 -19.63 24.98
N VAL A 266 16.87 -19.67 24.32
CA VAL A 266 16.76 -20.31 22.99
C VAL A 266 17.78 -19.66 22.04
N PRO A 267 18.54 -20.46 21.27
CA PRO A 267 19.50 -19.91 20.31
C PRO A 267 18.86 -18.91 19.35
N ARG A 268 19.46 -17.73 19.23
CA ARG A 268 18.94 -16.63 18.38
C ARG A 268 19.26 -16.88 16.93
N TRP A 269 18.24 -16.73 16.09
CA TRP A 269 18.36 -16.66 14.63
C TRP A 269 18.11 -15.26 14.09
N TYR A 270 17.54 -14.40 14.92
CA TYR A 270 17.26 -13.00 14.58
C TYR A 270 17.59 -12.06 15.76
N LEU A 271 17.75 -10.81 15.48
CA LEU A 271 18.06 -9.76 16.46
C LEU A 271 17.28 -8.49 16.11
N VAL A 272 16.68 -7.88 17.14
CA VAL A 272 16.06 -6.55 17.03
C VAL A 272 16.87 -5.55 17.82
N VAL A 273 17.16 -4.41 17.18
CA VAL A 273 17.97 -3.33 17.75
C VAL A 273 17.26 -2.00 17.55
N ASP A 274 17.05 -1.26 18.62
CA ASP A 274 16.52 0.10 18.58
C ASP A 274 17.63 1.10 18.99
N GLN A 275 17.96 2.00 18.07
CA GLN A 275 19.00 3.04 18.27
C GLN A 275 20.33 2.50 18.83
N GLY A 276 20.74 1.31 18.39
CA GLY A 276 22.00 0.66 18.81
C GLY A 276 21.90 -0.21 20.05
N LYS A 277 20.70 -0.43 20.63
CA LYS A 277 20.48 -1.29 21.81
C LYS A 277 19.60 -2.47 21.47
N PRO A 278 19.92 -3.70 21.96
CA PRO A 278 18.99 -4.83 21.84
C PRO A 278 17.63 -4.47 22.44
N SER A 279 16.57 -4.80 21.73
CA SER A 279 15.22 -4.38 22.09
C SER A 279 14.18 -5.48 21.85
N VAL A 280 13.03 -5.31 22.48
CA VAL A 280 11.81 -6.05 22.16
C VAL A 280 10.84 -5.11 21.47
N GLU A 281 10.45 -5.48 20.26
CA GLU A 281 9.52 -4.74 19.44
C GLU A 281 8.08 -5.17 19.72
N ILE A 282 7.17 -4.20 19.72
CA ILE A 282 5.74 -4.39 19.88
C ILE A 282 5.04 -3.77 18.68
N ASN A 283 4.45 -4.59 17.85
CA ASN A 283 3.78 -4.21 16.62
C ASN A 283 2.27 -4.29 16.81
N VAL A 284 1.56 -3.17 16.64
CA VAL A 284 0.12 -3.08 16.89
C VAL A 284 -0.63 -3.00 15.56
N TYR A 285 -1.50 -3.99 15.33
CA TYR A 285 -2.28 -4.13 14.10
C TYR A 285 -3.75 -3.79 14.35
N GLN A 286 -4.37 -3.16 13.37
CA GLN A 286 -5.76 -2.70 13.45
C GLN A 286 -6.73 -3.62 12.71
N GLN A 287 -8.00 -3.58 13.12
CA GLN A 287 -9.09 -4.13 12.31
C GLN A 287 -9.36 -3.23 11.10
N SER A 288 -9.80 -3.82 9.98
CA SER A 288 -9.96 -3.11 8.69
C SER A 288 -10.92 -1.90 8.76
N SER A 289 -11.85 -1.87 9.70
CA SER A 289 -12.84 -0.79 9.86
C SER A 289 -12.53 0.17 11.02
N ALA A 290 -11.36 0.02 11.68
CA ALA A 290 -11.01 0.84 12.83
C ALA A 290 -10.59 2.26 12.41
N ASP A 291 -10.89 3.23 13.26
CA ASP A 291 -10.34 4.58 13.17
C ASP A 291 -8.94 4.60 13.79
N VAL A 292 -7.92 4.64 12.93
CA VAL A 292 -6.51 4.54 13.35
C VAL A 292 -6.05 5.69 14.22
N VAL A 293 -6.62 6.88 14.04
CA VAL A 293 -6.19 8.07 14.77
C VAL A 293 -6.66 7.99 16.23
N SER A 294 -7.95 7.71 16.43
CA SER A 294 -8.51 7.54 17.77
C SER A 294 -7.92 6.32 18.48
N LEU A 295 -7.64 5.25 17.71
CA LEU A 295 -7.03 4.03 18.23
C LEU A 295 -5.60 4.29 18.75
N GLN A 296 -4.81 5.06 18.02
CA GLN A 296 -3.46 5.46 18.42
C GLN A 296 -3.46 6.30 19.70
N ASP A 297 -4.39 7.23 19.82
CA ASP A 297 -4.52 8.04 21.03
C ASP A 297 -4.82 7.17 22.25
N GLN A 298 -5.67 6.16 22.10
CA GLN A 298 -5.99 5.21 23.17
C GLN A 298 -4.78 4.34 23.51
N VAL A 299 -4.09 3.78 22.51
CA VAL A 299 -2.86 2.98 22.70
C VAL A 299 -1.80 3.79 23.45
N GLN A 300 -1.55 5.04 23.03
CA GLN A 300 -0.58 5.90 23.72
C GLN A 300 -0.96 6.18 25.17
N LYS A 301 -2.23 6.46 25.44
CA LYS A 301 -2.73 6.74 26.78
C LYS A 301 -2.56 5.53 27.70
N ASP A 302 -2.91 4.33 27.21
CA ASP A 302 -2.84 3.11 27.99
C ASP A 302 -1.38 2.69 28.22
N LEU A 303 -0.53 2.76 27.20
CA LEU A 303 0.91 2.54 27.34
C LEU A 303 1.56 3.55 28.29
N ALA A 304 1.24 4.83 28.20
CA ALA A 304 1.78 5.85 29.09
C ALA A 304 1.35 5.62 30.55
N SER A 305 0.14 5.15 30.76
CA SER A 305 -0.39 4.80 32.09
C SER A 305 0.30 3.54 32.64
N PHE A 306 0.47 2.52 31.81
CA PHE A 306 1.16 1.30 32.17
C PHE A 306 2.64 1.53 32.48
N MET A 307 3.34 2.29 31.67
CA MET A 307 4.77 2.58 31.88
C MET A 307 5.07 3.34 33.18
N LYS A 308 4.10 4.09 33.73
CA LYS A 308 4.25 4.72 35.06
C LYS A 308 4.39 3.70 36.20
N THR A 309 3.89 2.49 36.02
CA THR A 309 3.95 1.41 37.00
C THR A 309 5.22 0.56 36.88
N GLN A 310 5.97 0.74 35.80
CA GLN A 310 7.16 -0.05 35.49
C GLN A 310 8.43 0.59 36.07
N PRO A 311 9.51 -0.18 36.26
CA PRO A 311 10.80 0.35 36.64
C PRO A 311 11.28 1.44 35.66
N LYS A 312 11.85 2.53 36.17
CA LYS A 312 12.36 3.65 35.34
C LYS A 312 13.47 3.25 34.38
N ALA A 313 14.09 2.10 34.58
CA ALA A 313 15.12 1.56 33.71
C ALA A 313 14.58 1.00 32.39
N ILE A 314 13.25 0.79 32.29
CA ILE A 314 12.61 0.33 31.06
C ILE A 314 12.15 1.56 30.26
N HIS A 315 12.60 1.64 29.04
CA HIS A 315 12.25 2.72 28.10
C HIS A 315 11.39 2.17 26.97
N LEU A 316 10.30 2.88 26.69
CA LEU A 316 9.41 2.61 25.55
C LEU A 316 9.62 3.72 24.52
N VAL A 317 10.07 3.36 23.33
CA VAL A 317 10.29 4.28 22.21
C VAL A 317 9.33 3.95 21.08
N LYS A 318 8.58 4.93 20.60
CA LYS A 318 7.75 4.80 19.40
C LYS A 318 8.61 5.12 18.18
N TRP A 319 8.91 4.12 17.36
CA TRP A 319 9.72 4.32 16.16
C TRP A 319 8.87 4.39 14.88
N TYR A 320 7.67 3.78 14.85
CA TYR A 320 6.76 3.86 13.72
C TYR A 320 5.35 4.33 14.15
N ASP A 321 4.74 5.19 13.33
CA ASP A 321 3.39 5.73 13.56
C ASP A 321 2.76 6.15 12.24
N GLN A 322 1.93 5.29 11.69
CA GLN A 322 1.19 5.54 10.44
C GLN A 322 0.17 6.67 10.58
N THR A 323 -0.32 6.91 11.81
CA THR A 323 -1.38 7.89 12.04
C THR A 323 -0.92 9.31 11.83
N GLN A 324 0.38 9.60 11.93
CA GLN A 324 0.93 10.92 11.61
C GLN A 324 0.74 11.25 10.12
N LEU A 325 0.97 10.27 9.24
CA LEU A 325 0.74 10.44 7.80
C LEU A 325 -0.75 10.63 7.50
N VAL A 326 -1.63 9.83 8.13
CA VAL A 326 -3.08 9.97 7.99
C VAL A 326 -3.54 11.35 8.42
N ALA A 327 -3.18 11.76 9.64
CA ALA A 327 -3.60 13.04 10.21
C ALA A 327 -3.09 14.23 9.38
N SER A 328 -1.82 14.21 8.95
CA SER A 328 -1.25 15.26 8.11
C SER A 328 -1.91 15.32 6.74
N SER A 329 -2.19 14.18 6.12
CA SER A 329 -2.87 14.10 4.82
C SER A 329 -4.31 14.62 4.90
N VAL A 330 -5.05 14.23 5.94
CA VAL A 330 -6.40 14.72 6.18
C VAL A 330 -6.41 16.24 6.40
N ALA A 331 -5.51 16.74 7.24
CA ALA A 331 -5.37 18.17 7.52
C ALA A 331 -5.03 18.96 6.25
N ALA A 332 -4.07 18.48 5.45
CA ALA A 332 -3.66 19.10 4.20
C ALA A 332 -4.84 19.22 3.21
N VAL A 333 -5.59 18.13 3.01
CA VAL A 333 -6.77 18.16 2.12
C VAL A 333 -7.86 19.08 2.66
N GLN A 334 -8.13 19.04 3.96
CA GLN A 334 -9.12 19.97 4.58
C GLN A 334 -8.71 21.42 4.41
N GLU A 335 -7.44 21.76 4.62
CA GLU A 335 -6.91 23.10 4.40
C GLU A 335 -7.03 23.51 2.94
N GLY A 336 -6.65 22.63 2.00
CA GLY A 336 -6.81 22.83 0.56
C GLY A 336 -8.26 23.08 0.16
N ILE A 337 -9.22 22.33 0.72
CA ILE A 337 -10.67 22.52 0.54
C ILE A 337 -11.10 23.93 1.00
N VAL A 338 -10.71 24.33 2.20
CA VAL A 338 -11.09 25.63 2.76
C VAL A 338 -10.50 26.79 1.95
N ILE A 339 -9.22 26.72 1.64
CA ILE A 339 -8.54 27.75 0.81
C ILE A 339 -9.18 27.80 -0.57
N GLY A 340 -9.38 26.65 -1.23
CA GLY A 340 -10.02 26.57 -2.55
C GLY A 340 -11.41 27.15 -2.56
N LEU A 341 -12.24 26.86 -1.55
CA LEU A 341 -13.58 27.41 -1.40
C LEU A 341 -13.57 28.94 -1.23
N ILE A 342 -12.65 29.47 -0.41
CA ILE A 342 -12.50 30.93 -0.22
C ILE A 342 -12.10 31.59 -1.53
N LEU A 343 -11.10 31.06 -2.24
CA LEU A 343 -10.63 31.58 -3.51
C LEU A 343 -11.74 31.60 -4.58
N ALA A 344 -12.49 30.49 -4.70
CA ALA A 344 -13.62 30.40 -5.61
C ALA A 344 -14.74 31.39 -5.22
N GLY A 345 -15.02 31.56 -3.93
CA GLY A 345 -15.96 32.56 -3.43
C GLY A 345 -15.55 33.98 -3.80
N LEU A 346 -14.28 34.33 -3.74
CA LEU A 346 -13.75 35.63 -4.18
C LEU A 346 -13.96 35.84 -5.68
N VAL A 347 -13.79 34.81 -6.50
CA VAL A 347 -14.08 34.89 -7.95
C VAL A 347 -15.54 35.15 -8.19
N VAL A 348 -16.42 34.38 -7.54
CA VAL A 348 -17.87 34.58 -7.65
C VAL A 348 -18.27 36.02 -7.25
N LEU A 349 -17.71 36.53 -6.15
CA LEU A 349 -17.93 37.89 -5.69
C LEU A 349 -17.45 38.94 -6.69
N TYR A 350 -16.29 38.74 -7.29
CA TYR A 350 -15.75 39.67 -8.31
C TYR A 350 -16.63 39.75 -9.55
N PHE A 351 -17.13 38.62 -10.05
CA PHE A 351 -17.93 38.57 -11.27
C PHE A 351 -19.40 38.97 -11.04
N LEU A 352 -20.02 38.47 -9.93
CA LEU A 352 -21.43 38.80 -9.65
C LEU A 352 -21.61 40.15 -8.96
N ARG A 353 -20.57 40.69 -8.34
CA ARG A 353 -20.61 41.98 -7.60
C ARG A 353 -21.73 42.04 -6.56
N ASN A 354 -22.12 40.86 -6.03
CA ASN A 354 -23.20 40.78 -5.04
C ASN A 354 -22.83 39.73 -3.97
N TRP A 355 -22.57 40.22 -2.75
CA TRP A 355 -22.17 39.34 -1.65
C TRP A 355 -23.24 38.32 -1.25
N ARG A 356 -24.54 38.64 -1.44
CA ARG A 356 -25.64 37.73 -1.13
C ARG A 356 -25.76 36.60 -2.14
N ALA A 357 -25.54 36.88 -3.43
CA ALA A 357 -25.45 35.85 -4.47
C ALA A 357 -24.26 34.94 -4.24
N THR A 358 -23.11 35.50 -3.86
CA THR A 358 -21.93 34.74 -3.46
C THR A 358 -22.20 33.87 -2.21
N ALA A 359 -22.90 34.43 -1.21
CA ALA A 359 -23.24 33.66 0.01
C ALA A 359 -24.13 32.46 -0.30
N VAL A 360 -25.05 32.54 -1.25
CA VAL A 360 -25.86 31.40 -1.70
C VAL A 360 -24.96 30.29 -2.23
N ALA A 361 -24.02 30.59 -3.11
CA ALA A 361 -23.06 29.60 -3.62
C ALA A 361 -22.20 29.03 -2.48
N MET A 362 -21.68 29.88 -1.61
CA MET A 362 -20.81 29.49 -0.50
C MET A 362 -21.49 28.66 0.60
N ILE A 363 -22.83 28.69 0.68
CA ILE A 363 -23.60 27.84 1.61
C ILE A 363 -23.87 26.46 0.99
N ILE A 364 -24.19 26.41 -0.31
CA ILE A 364 -24.59 25.18 -0.99
C ILE A 364 -23.42 24.19 -1.08
N VAL A 365 -22.20 24.67 -1.34
CA VAL A 365 -21.04 23.77 -1.50
C VAL A 365 -20.68 23.02 -0.20
N PRO A 366 -20.50 23.65 0.96
CA PRO A 366 -20.35 22.92 2.21
C PRO A 366 -21.51 21.97 2.52
N MET A 367 -22.74 22.38 2.17
CA MET A 367 -23.92 21.53 2.32
C MET A 367 -23.85 20.30 1.43
N ALA A 368 -23.36 20.42 0.18
CA ALA A 368 -23.12 19.30 -0.72
C ALA A 368 -22.04 18.35 -0.16
N VAL A 369 -20.93 18.90 0.34
CA VAL A 369 -19.84 18.10 0.93
C VAL A 369 -20.31 17.34 2.16
N THR A 370 -21.06 17.97 3.08
CA THR A 370 -21.56 17.30 4.29
C THR A 370 -22.59 16.21 3.96
N ILE A 371 -23.51 16.46 3.03
CA ILE A 371 -24.50 15.46 2.61
C ILE A 371 -23.80 14.31 1.86
N THR A 372 -22.80 14.61 1.03
CA THR A 372 -21.96 13.58 0.40
C THR A 372 -21.29 12.68 1.46
N SER A 373 -20.69 13.28 2.47
CA SER A 373 -20.10 12.54 3.58
C SER A 373 -21.10 11.66 4.34
N LEU A 374 -22.36 12.12 4.48
CA LEU A 374 -23.43 11.30 5.04
C LEU A 374 -23.69 10.05 4.19
N VAL A 375 -23.76 10.20 2.87
CA VAL A 375 -24.00 9.07 1.97
C VAL A 375 -22.81 8.11 1.99
N LEU A 376 -21.57 8.61 2.00
CA LEU A 376 -20.37 7.78 2.14
C LEU A 376 -20.37 7.01 3.45
N TYR A 377 -20.76 7.64 4.56
CA TYR A 377 -20.92 6.98 5.86
C TYR A 377 -21.94 5.84 5.84
N VAL A 378 -23.11 6.08 5.23
CA VAL A 378 -24.16 5.05 5.07
C VAL A 378 -23.68 3.90 4.19
N LEU A 379 -22.84 4.17 3.20
CA LEU A 379 -22.21 3.14 2.35
C LEU A 379 -21.05 2.40 3.05
N GLY A 380 -20.73 2.71 4.31
CA GLY A 380 -19.66 2.08 5.07
C GLY A 380 -18.24 2.47 4.62
N MET A 381 -18.10 3.64 3.98
CA MET A 381 -16.81 4.11 3.51
C MET A 381 -16.06 4.86 4.62
N SER A 382 -14.72 4.85 4.53
CA SER A 382 -13.82 5.60 5.42
C SER A 382 -13.32 6.89 4.77
N PHE A 383 -12.90 7.86 5.60
CA PHE A 383 -12.07 8.96 5.12
C PHE A 383 -10.64 8.46 4.90
N ASN A 384 -10.23 8.40 3.65
CA ASN A 384 -8.91 8.00 3.22
C ASN A 384 -8.44 8.90 2.08
N MET A 385 -7.20 8.73 1.65
CA MET A 385 -6.63 9.58 0.58
C MET A 385 -7.49 9.62 -0.68
N MET A 386 -8.18 8.51 -1.03
CA MET A 386 -9.01 8.46 -2.24
C MET A 386 -10.35 9.19 -2.07
N THR A 387 -11.05 8.96 -0.94
CA THR A 387 -12.34 9.62 -0.68
C THR A 387 -12.18 11.11 -0.43
N LEU A 388 -11.16 11.51 0.34
CA LEU A 388 -10.86 12.93 0.58
C LEU A 388 -10.38 13.62 -0.69
N GLY A 389 -9.54 12.97 -1.50
CA GLY A 389 -9.13 13.48 -2.80
C GLY A 389 -10.32 13.67 -3.77
N GLY A 390 -11.25 12.71 -3.76
CA GLY A 390 -12.50 12.81 -4.52
C GLY A 390 -13.37 13.99 -4.07
N LEU A 391 -13.53 14.16 -2.76
CA LEU A 391 -14.24 15.33 -2.21
C LEU A 391 -13.57 16.65 -2.60
N ALA A 392 -12.25 16.75 -2.46
CA ALA A 392 -11.50 17.95 -2.81
C ALA A 392 -11.58 18.29 -4.30
N ALA A 393 -11.41 17.28 -5.18
CA ALA A 393 -11.55 17.47 -6.63
C ALA A 393 -12.98 17.84 -7.03
N SER A 394 -13.99 17.32 -6.33
CA SER A 394 -15.40 17.63 -6.62
C SER A 394 -15.78 19.07 -6.30
N ILE A 395 -15.11 19.77 -5.38
CA ILE A 395 -15.46 21.13 -4.98
C ILE A 395 -15.47 22.09 -6.17
N GLY A 396 -14.48 21.97 -7.06
CA GLY A 396 -14.42 22.77 -8.28
C GLY A 396 -15.65 22.56 -9.18
N LEU A 397 -16.12 21.32 -9.28
CA LEU A 397 -17.32 20.94 -10.04
C LEU A 397 -18.62 21.35 -9.33
N LEU A 398 -18.68 21.17 -8.00
CA LEU A 398 -19.85 21.56 -7.20
C LEU A 398 -20.15 23.05 -7.25
N ILE A 399 -19.10 23.87 -7.31
CA ILE A 399 -19.23 25.32 -7.42
C ILE A 399 -19.78 25.72 -8.79
N ASP A 400 -19.39 25.02 -9.86
CA ASP A 400 -19.78 25.33 -11.24
C ASP A 400 -21.30 25.24 -11.44
N ASP A 401 -21.94 24.15 -11.08
CA ASP A 401 -23.39 23.99 -11.15
C ASP A 401 -24.14 25.14 -10.49
N VAL A 402 -23.71 25.51 -9.28
CA VAL A 402 -24.36 26.57 -8.49
C VAL A 402 -24.12 27.97 -9.11
N ILE A 403 -22.91 28.23 -9.59
CA ILE A 403 -22.53 29.47 -10.26
C ILE A 403 -23.41 29.71 -11.48
N VAL A 404 -23.53 28.73 -12.36
CA VAL A 404 -24.27 28.84 -13.60
C VAL A 404 -25.78 29.02 -13.35
N MET A 405 -26.32 28.31 -12.33
CA MET A 405 -27.71 28.48 -11.91
C MET A 405 -27.96 29.89 -11.36
N ILE A 406 -27.11 30.41 -10.48
CA ILE A 406 -27.28 31.77 -9.90
C ILE A 406 -27.13 32.84 -10.99
N GLU A 407 -26.20 32.64 -11.91
CA GLU A 407 -26.00 33.57 -13.04
C GLU A 407 -27.23 33.57 -13.97
N GLN A 408 -27.82 32.42 -14.29
CA GLN A 408 -29.04 32.31 -15.07
C GLN A 408 -30.22 33.03 -14.37
N ILE A 409 -30.36 32.80 -13.06
CA ILE A 409 -31.36 33.51 -12.25
C ILE A 409 -31.10 35.01 -12.27
N ALA A 410 -29.86 35.47 -12.08
CA ALA A 410 -29.47 36.86 -12.11
C ALA A 410 -29.78 37.54 -13.44
N ARG A 411 -29.45 36.84 -14.55
CA ARG A 411 -29.72 37.36 -15.91
C ARG A 411 -31.20 37.55 -16.20
N ARG A 412 -32.07 36.64 -15.66
CA ARG A 412 -33.52 36.73 -15.90
C ARG A 412 -34.26 37.60 -14.89
N ALA A 413 -33.95 37.48 -13.60
CA ALA A 413 -34.64 38.20 -12.53
C ALA A 413 -34.02 39.59 -12.22
N GLY A 414 -32.77 39.83 -12.64
CA GLY A 414 -32.05 41.10 -12.44
C GLY A 414 -32.25 42.12 -13.54
N VAL A 415 -33.30 41.98 -14.39
CA VAL A 415 -33.64 42.96 -15.44
C VAL A 415 -34.23 44.22 -14.81
N PRO A 416 -33.71 45.41 -15.14
CA PRO A 416 -34.27 46.65 -14.61
C PRO A 416 -35.75 46.87 -14.99
N GLY A 417 -36.61 47.19 -14.01
CA GLY A 417 -38.03 47.48 -14.25
C GLY A 417 -38.96 46.25 -14.29
N LEU A 418 -38.51 45.08 -13.89
CA LEU A 418 -39.32 43.88 -13.81
C LEU A 418 -40.37 44.00 -12.69
N GLU A 419 -41.67 43.81 -13.00
CA GLU A 419 -42.76 43.97 -12.03
C GLU A 419 -42.67 42.94 -10.87
N ASN A 420 -42.30 41.67 -11.15
CA ASN A 420 -42.23 40.61 -10.15
C ASN A 420 -40.96 39.74 -10.30
N PRO A 421 -39.81 40.25 -9.86
CA PRO A 421 -38.55 39.49 -9.97
C PRO A 421 -38.53 38.16 -9.17
N GLU A 422 -39.28 38.10 -8.08
CA GLU A 422 -39.31 36.87 -7.24
C GLU A 422 -40.03 35.69 -7.90
N ALA A 423 -41.04 35.92 -8.70
CA ALA A 423 -41.72 34.86 -9.49
C ALA A 423 -40.81 34.41 -10.63
N THR A 424 -40.06 35.30 -11.24
CA THR A 424 -39.15 35.05 -12.34
C THR A 424 -37.97 34.14 -11.92
N VAL A 425 -37.57 34.15 -10.63
CA VAL A 425 -36.50 33.26 -10.12
C VAL A 425 -36.78 31.80 -10.39
N LEU A 426 -37.97 31.32 -10.04
CA LEU A 426 -38.35 29.91 -10.22
C LEU A 426 -38.58 29.53 -11.69
N GLU A 427 -39.06 30.50 -12.50
CA GLU A 427 -39.23 30.31 -13.95
C GLU A 427 -37.83 30.18 -14.62
N ALA A 428 -36.89 31.06 -14.27
CA ALA A 428 -35.52 31.01 -14.75
C ALA A 428 -34.83 29.70 -14.38
N ALA A 429 -35.04 29.23 -13.14
CA ALA A 429 -34.54 27.95 -12.71
C ALA A 429 -35.15 26.77 -13.52
N LYS A 430 -36.46 26.81 -13.78
CA LYS A 430 -37.14 25.78 -14.60
C LYS A 430 -36.59 25.74 -16.04
N GLU A 431 -36.37 26.88 -16.66
CA GLU A 431 -35.81 26.98 -18.02
C GLU A 431 -34.40 26.35 -18.07
N PHE A 432 -33.62 26.49 -17.00
CA PHE A 432 -32.27 26.01 -16.92
C PHE A 432 -32.15 24.53 -16.50
N LEU A 433 -33.23 23.90 -15.99
CA LEU A 433 -33.20 22.52 -15.56
C LEU A 433 -32.79 21.53 -16.67
N LYS A 434 -33.26 21.72 -17.90
CA LYS A 434 -32.95 20.82 -19.02
C LYS A 434 -31.44 20.85 -19.36
N PRO A 435 -30.81 22.02 -19.58
CA PRO A 435 -29.37 22.14 -19.75
C PRO A 435 -28.57 21.59 -18.55
N LEU A 436 -28.97 21.93 -17.33
CA LEU A 436 -28.31 21.47 -16.10
C LEU A 436 -28.39 19.94 -15.97
N THR A 437 -29.53 19.31 -16.22
CA THR A 437 -29.67 17.87 -16.18
C THR A 437 -28.77 17.19 -17.22
N GLY A 438 -28.69 17.74 -18.43
CA GLY A 438 -27.85 17.22 -19.50
C GLY A 438 -26.36 17.31 -19.15
N SER A 439 -25.92 18.47 -18.63
CA SER A 439 -24.52 18.66 -18.24
C SER A 439 -24.12 17.81 -17.05
N SER A 440 -24.93 17.79 -15.98
CA SER A 440 -24.63 17.00 -14.79
C SER A 440 -24.63 15.49 -15.08
N LEU A 441 -25.57 14.99 -15.91
CA LEU A 441 -25.58 13.59 -16.34
C LEU A 441 -24.34 13.25 -17.19
N ALA A 442 -23.89 14.15 -18.07
CA ALA A 442 -22.69 13.95 -18.87
C ALA A 442 -21.46 13.80 -17.97
N THR A 443 -21.33 14.65 -16.96
CA THR A 443 -20.21 14.56 -16.00
C THR A 443 -20.30 13.30 -15.12
N ILE A 444 -21.49 12.89 -14.66
CA ILE A 444 -21.69 11.70 -13.83
C ILE A 444 -21.40 10.41 -14.60
N VAL A 445 -21.85 10.31 -15.86
CA VAL A 445 -21.72 9.11 -16.71
C VAL A 445 -20.26 8.66 -16.87
N ILE A 446 -19.30 9.59 -16.83
CA ILE A 446 -17.87 9.30 -16.96
C ILE A 446 -17.33 8.49 -15.79
N PHE A 447 -17.90 8.65 -14.59
CA PHE A 447 -17.47 7.90 -13.41
C PHE A 447 -17.97 6.44 -13.40
N ILE A 448 -18.97 6.10 -14.22
CA ILE A 448 -19.51 4.74 -14.30
C ILE A 448 -18.44 3.74 -14.81
N PRO A 449 -17.76 3.96 -15.95
CA PRO A 449 -16.70 3.05 -16.41
C PRO A 449 -15.53 2.94 -15.42
N LEU A 450 -15.21 4.02 -14.70
CA LEU A 450 -14.15 4.01 -13.68
C LEU A 450 -14.47 3.07 -12.51
N ALA A 451 -15.74 2.93 -12.14
CA ALA A 451 -16.17 2.02 -11.07
C ALA A 451 -16.02 0.53 -11.45
N PHE A 452 -15.94 0.21 -12.74
CA PHE A 452 -15.73 -1.15 -13.27
C PHE A 452 -14.26 -1.48 -13.57
N LEU A 453 -13.35 -0.58 -13.28
CA LEU A 453 -11.92 -0.85 -13.45
C LEU A 453 -11.49 -1.97 -12.50
N SER A 454 -10.74 -2.94 -13.02
CA SER A 454 -10.20 -4.06 -12.25
C SER A 454 -8.72 -3.82 -11.86
N GLY A 455 -8.18 -4.70 -11.04
CA GLY A 455 -6.80 -4.60 -10.57
C GLY A 455 -6.65 -3.63 -9.39
N VAL A 456 -5.40 -3.41 -8.99
CA VAL A 456 -5.04 -2.46 -7.92
C VAL A 456 -5.62 -1.07 -8.21
N THR A 457 -5.44 -0.61 -9.43
CA THR A 457 -5.98 0.67 -9.90
C THR A 457 -7.48 0.77 -9.68
N GLY A 458 -8.24 -0.28 -10.05
CA GLY A 458 -9.68 -0.32 -9.84
C GLY A 458 -10.07 -0.29 -8.37
N ALA A 459 -9.33 -1.02 -7.54
CA ALA A 459 -9.59 -1.06 -6.10
C ALA A 459 -9.45 0.31 -5.44
N PHE A 460 -8.45 1.11 -5.82
CA PHE A 460 -8.27 2.47 -5.32
C PHE A 460 -9.27 3.47 -5.91
N PHE A 461 -9.43 3.47 -7.24
CA PHE A 461 -10.20 4.51 -7.92
C PHE A 461 -11.73 4.30 -7.86
N LYS A 462 -12.20 3.10 -7.54
CA LYS A 462 -13.61 2.86 -7.25
C LYS A 462 -14.13 3.78 -6.15
N TYR A 463 -13.38 3.93 -5.06
CA TYR A 463 -13.76 4.80 -3.93
C TYR A 463 -13.75 6.28 -4.31
N LEU A 464 -12.76 6.71 -5.08
CA LEU A 464 -12.68 8.09 -5.57
C LEU A 464 -13.83 8.38 -6.57
N SER A 465 -14.05 7.49 -7.54
CA SER A 465 -15.12 7.63 -8.54
C SER A 465 -16.51 7.65 -7.91
N LEU A 466 -16.76 6.76 -6.94
CA LEU A 466 -18.03 6.72 -6.22
C LEU A 466 -18.25 7.99 -5.41
N THR A 467 -17.21 8.49 -4.73
CA THR A 467 -17.27 9.76 -3.97
C THR A 467 -17.63 10.92 -4.88
N MET A 468 -16.99 11.02 -6.05
CA MET A 468 -17.27 12.09 -7.01
C MET A 468 -18.67 11.97 -7.62
N ALA A 469 -19.09 10.78 -8.02
CA ALA A 469 -20.42 10.56 -8.55
C ALA A 469 -21.52 10.94 -7.55
N VAL A 470 -21.37 10.52 -6.28
CA VAL A 470 -22.29 10.90 -5.20
C VAL A 470 -22.29 12.42 -4.97
N ALA A 471 -21.12 13.05 -4.93
CA ALA A 471 -20.99 14.49 -4.76
C ALA A 471 -21.72 15.26 -5.89
N LEU A 472 -21.54 14.85 -7.14
CA LEU A 472 -22.19 15.47 -8.30
C LEU A 472 -23.72 15.26 -8.30
N ILE A 473 -24.21 14.07 -7.93
CA ILE A 473 -25.65 13.83 -7.78
C ILE A 473 -26.25 14.76 -6.72
N ILE A 474 -25.58 14.91 -5.60
CA ILE A 474 -26.02 15.80 -4.52
C ILE A 474 -25.95 17.27 -4.95
N SER A 475 -24.88 17.67 -5.67
CA SER A 475 -24.76 19.01 -6.27
C SER A 475 -25.93 19.33 -7.16
N TYR A 476 -26.21 18.42 -8.11
CA TYR A 476 -27.36 18.59 -9.01
C TYR A 476 -28.68 18.76 -8.25
N LEU A 477 -28.95 17.94 -7.25
CA LEU A 477 -30.18 18.03 -6.45
C LEU A 477 -30.26 19.35 -5.67
N LEU A 478 -29.16 19.75 -5.03
CA LEU A 478 -29.13 21.03 -4.28
C LEU A 478 -29.24 22.24 -5.22
N THR A 479 -28.57 22.18 -6.37
CA THR A 479 -28.63 23.27 -7.38
C THR A 479 -30.00 23.35 -8.01
N ALA A 480 -30.66 22.23 -8.32
CA ALA A 480 -32.00 22.23 -8.93
C ALA A 480 -33.08 22.68 -7.96
N PHE A 481 -33.02 22.25 -6.68
CA PHE A 481 -34.14 22.49 -5.75
C PHE A 481 -33.83 23.52 -4.66
N VAL A 482 -32.63 23.61 -4.14
CA VAL A 482 -32.29 24.46 -2.99
C VAL A 482 -31.74 25.81 -3.42
N ALA A 483 -30.90 25.87 -4.46
CA ALA A 483 -30.30 27.13 -4.92
C ALA A 483 -31.34 28.18 -5.33
N PRO A 484 -32.42 27.87 -6.09
CA PRO A 484 -33.45 28.85 -6.42
C PRO A 484 -34.21 29.39 -5.21
N ILE A 485 -34.43 28.52 -4.19
CA ILE A 485 -35.12 28.93 -2.95
C ILE A 485 -34.24 29.91 -2.15
N PHE A 486 -32.94 29.59 -1.99
CA PHE A 486 -31.98 30.48 -1.34
C PHE A 486 -31.81 31.80 -2.12
N ALA A 487 -31.67 31.73 -3.44
CA ALA A 487 -31.56 32.93 -4.28
C ALA A 487 -32.76 33.85 -4.09
N ARG A 488 -33.97 33.28 -4.13
CA ARG A 488 -35.23 34.05 -3.90
C ARG A 488 -35.29 34.68 -2.51
N SER A 489 -34.78 33.98 -1.47
CA SER A 489 -34.89 34.45 -0.08
C SER A 489 -33.81 35.45 0.31
N MET A 490 -32.59 35.33 -0.25
CA MET A 490 -31.41 36.10 0.17
C MET A 490 -31.09 37.26 -0.77
N ILE A 491 -31.40 37.16 -2.08
CA ILE A 491 -31.02 38.16 -3.06
C ILE A 491 -32.16 39.18 -3.25
N ASP A 492 -31.86 40.43 -3.09
CA ASP A 492 -32.80 41.55 -3.35
C ASP A 492 -32.67 42.02 -4.81
N PHE A 493 -33.42 41.37 -5.71
CA PHE A 493 -33.42 41.66 -7.15
C PHE A 493 -33.99 43.04 -7.50
N LYS A 494 -34.66 43.74 -6.59
CA LYS A 494 -35.14 45.10 -6.80
C LYS A 494 -34.00 46.12 -6.70
N LYS A 495 -32.98 45.82 -5.91
CA LYS A 495 -31.82 46.70 -5.71
C LYS A 495 -30.58 46.24 -6.49
N TRP A 496 -30.51 44.97 -6.85
CA TRP A 496 -29.37 44.43 -7.59
C TRP A 496 -29.77 44.16 -9.04
N HIS A 497 -29.02 44.78 -9.96
CA HIS A 497 -29.15 44.59 -11.39
C HIS A 497 -27.93 43.81 -11.87
N ASP A 498 -28.16 42.87 -12.78
CA ASP A 498 -27.04 42.10 -13.31
C ASP A 498 -26.10 42.99 -14.14
N PRO A 499 -24.78 42.99 -13.86
CA PRO A 499 -23.80 43.74 -14.65
C PRO A 499 -23.77 43.38 -16.15
N SER A 500 -24.39 42.25 -16.58
CA SER A 500 -24.49 41.91 -18.02
C SER A 500 -25.36 42.85 -18.84
N HIS A 501 -26.26 43.59 -18.19
CA HIS A 501 -27.11 44.61 -18.83
C HIS A 501 -26.43 45.97 -18.99
N GLU A 502 -25.20 46.14 -18.46
CA GLU A 502 -24.38 47.34 -18.67
C GLU A 502 -23.70 47.28 -20.05
N LYS A 503 -23.08 48.43 -20.47
CA LYS A 503 -22.33 48.52 -21.74
C LYS A 503 -21.30 47.37 -21.86
N PRO A 504 -21.14 46.74 -23.03
CA PRO A 504 -20.25 45.62 -23.23
C PRO A 504 -18.81 45.95 -22.80
N GLY A 505 -18.31 45.19 -21.79
CA GLY A 505 -16.97 45.36 -21.24
C GLY A 505 -15.86 45.08 -22.28
N ALA A 506 -14.65 45.51 -21.97
CA ALA A 506 -13.50 45.32 -22.87
C ALA A 506 -13.29 43.85 -23.30
N MET A 507 -13.53 42.91 -22.39
CA MET A 507 -13.37 41.47 -22.62
C MET A 507 -14.42 40.93 -23.61
N ARG A 508 -15.69 41.31 -23.49
CA ARG A 508 -16.76 40.92 -24.45
C ARG A 508 -16.44 41.46 -25.85
N ARG A 509 -15.94 42.69 -25.94
CA ARG A 509 -15.52 43.31 -27.23
C ARG A 509 -14.30 42.60 -27.85
N LEU A 510 -13.32 42.26 -27.04
CA LEU A 510 -12.12 41.50 -27.50
C LEU A 510 -12.52 40.13 -28.01
N HIS A 511 -13.30 39.38 -27.20
CA HIS A 511 -13.78 38.05 -27.56
C HIS A 511 -14.62 38.06 -28.83
N GLY A 512 -15.56 39.04 -28.98
CA GLY A 512 -16.37 39.21 -30.19
C GLY A 512 -15.50 39.42 -31.44
N ARG A 513 -14.46 40.28 -31.34
CA ARG A 513 -13.52 40.51 -32.48
C ARG A 513 -12.73 39.24 -32.84
N LEU A 514 -12.29 38.50 -31.84
CA LEU A 514 -11.56 37.25 -32.07
C LEU A 514 -12.47 36.21 -32.74
N LEU A 515 -13.70 36.09 -32.25
CA LEU A 515 -14.69 35.16 -32.80
C LEU A 515 -15.11 35.53 -34.22
N ASP A 516 -15.35 36.82 -34.48
CA ASP A 516 -15.62 37.33 -35.85
C ASP A 516 -14.47 37.03 -36.81
N GLY A 517 -13.22 37.20 -36.34
CA GLY A 517 -12.02 36.86 -37.08
C GLY A 517 -11.94 35.39 -37.41
N ALA A 518 -12.24 34.55 -36.43
CA ALA A 518 -12.22 33.10 -36.56
C ALA A 518 -13.34 32.57 -37.48
N LEU A 519 -14.56 33.11 -37.36
CA LEU A 519 -15.69 32.77 -38.25
C LEU A 519 -15.49 33.23 -39.69
N ARG A 520 -14.79 34.38 -39.90
CA ARG A 520 -14.44 34.85 -41.26
C ARG A 520 -13.33 34.07 -41.92
N ARG A 521 -12.37 33.49 -41.10
CA ARG A 521 -11.23 32.77 -41.60
C ARG A 521 -11.09 31.42 -40.88
N PRO A 522 -11.97 30.45 -41.14
CA PRO A 522 -12.06 29.21 -40.38
C PRO A 522 -10.82 28.32 -40.51
N ILE A 523 -9.89 28.61 -41.41
CA ILE A 523 -8.62 27.90 -41.60
C ILE A 523 -7.71 28.01 -40.37
N PHE A 524 -7.87 29.05 -39.53
CA PHE A 524 -7.07 29.16 -38.32
C PHE A 524 -7.44 28.12 -37.27
N LEU A 525 -8.65 27.55 -37.30
CA LEU A 525 -9.06 26.49 -36.37
C LEU A 525 -8.22 25.21 -36.51
N PRO A 526 -8.15 24.54 -37.68
CA PRO A 526 -7.32 23.33 -37.81
C PRO A 526 -5.83 23.62 -37.58
N ILE A 527 -5.33 24.83 -37.93
CA ILE A 527 -3.93 25.20 -37.64
C ILE A 527 -3.72 25.30 -36.12
N GLY A 528 -4.59 25.97 -35.40
CA GLY A 528 -4.49 26.05 -33.93
C GLY A 528 -4.61 24.70 -33.25
N VAL A 529 -5.53 23.83 -33.69
CA VAL A 529 -5.68 22.47 -33.20
C VAL A 529 -4.42 21.64 -33.48
N LEU A 530 -3.88 21.69 -34.71
CA LEU A 530 -2.65 20.94 -35.04
C LEU A 530 -1.45 21.44 -34.23
N LEU A 531 -1.35 22.75 -34.00
CA LEU A 531 -0.29 23.31 -33.13
C LEU A 531 -0.43 22.81 -31.71
N LEU A 532 -1.63 22.82 -31.14
CA LEU A 532 -1.90 22.34 -29.78
C LEU A 532 -1.57 20.84 -29.64
N LEU A 533 -2.04 20.02 -30.60
CA LEU A 533 -1.73 18.59 -30.63
C LEU A 533 -0.22 18.34 -30.82
N GLY A 534 0.46 19.15 -31.64
CA GLY A 534 1.91 19.07 -31.83
C GLY A 534 2.69 19.38 -30.55
N ILE A 535 2.31 20.45 -29.83
CA ILE A 535 2.90 20.81 -28.54
C ILE A 535 2.59 19.71 -27.50
N GLY A 536 1.35 19.23 -27.43
CA GLY A 536 0.96 18.12 -26.54
C GLY A 536 1.72 16.83 -26.83
N TYR A 537 1.95 16.51 -28.09
CA TYR A 537 2.75 15.33 -28.48
C TYR A 537 4.22 15.47 -28.06
N VAL A 538 4.83 16.66 -28.28
CA VAL A 538 6.20 16.90 -27.79
C VAL A 538 6.26 16.82 -26.27
N ALA A 539 5.30 17.42 -25.56
CA ALA A 539 5.21 17.32 -24.10
C ALA A 539 5.07 15.87 -23.63
N MET A 540 4.21 15.07 -24.28
CA MET A 540 4.04 13.65 -23.99
C MET A 540 5.34 12.84 -24.10
N GLN A 541 6.17 13.18 -25.11
CA GLN A 541 7.47 12.52 -25.29
C GLN A 541 8.49 12.83 -24.18
N HIS A 542 8.32 13.98 -23.50
CA HIS A 542 9.19 14.44 -22.42
C HIS A 542 8.59 14.25 -21.02
N THR A 543 7.31 13.89 -20.95
CA THR A 543 6.65 13.54 -19.68
C THR A 543 7.01 12.10 -19.34
N GLY A 544 7.65 11.90 -18.19
CA GLY A 544 7.93 10.57 -17.66
C GLY A 544 6.63 9.83 -17.31
N SER A 545 6.70 8.52 -17.18
CA SER A 545 5.56 7.70 -16.77
C SER A 545 5.89 6.87 -15.53
N GLY A 546 5.02 6.94 -14.53
CA GLY A 546 5.12 6.22 -13.27
C GLY A 546 3.85 5.43 -12.96
N PHE A 547 3.89 4.63 -11.91
CA PHE A 547 2.71 3.88 -11.44
C PHE A 547 1.87 4.75 -10.50
N LEU A 548 2.37 5.03 -9.30
CA LEU A 548 1.73 5.88 -8.30
C LEU A 548 2.43 7.24 -8.19
N PRO A 549 1.75 8.28 -7.70
CA PRO A 549 2.39 9.55 -7.38
C PRO A 549 3.44 9.37 -6.30
N LYS A 550 4.59 10.01 -6.45
CA LYS A 550 5.64 10.06 -5.43
C LYS A 550 5.18 10.96 -4.30
N MET A 551 5.19 10.45 -3.07
CA MET A 551 4.86 11.23 -1.88
C MET A 551 5.91 11.04 -0.78
N ASP A 552 6.03 12.01 0.10
CA ASP A 552 6.93 11.95 1.26
C ASP A 552 6.19 11.33 2.46
N GLU A 553 6.53 10.09 2.80
CA GLU A 553 5.88 9.31 3.87
C GLU A 553 6.42 9.62 5.28
N GLY A 554 7.46 10.44 5.37
CA GLY A 554 8.10 10.79 6.65
C GLY A 554 9.09 9.76 7.18
N GLY A 555 9.29 8.65 6.48
CA GLY A 555 10.24 7.59 6.81
C GLY A 555 10.45 6.63 5.64
N PHE A 556 11.49 5.80 5.75
CA PHE A 556 11.83 4.83 4.72
C PHE A 556 12.42 3.56 5.34
N VAL A 557 12.39 2.48 4.58
CA VAL A 557 13.00 1.19 4.92
C VAL A 557 14.34 1.11 4.18
N PHE A 558 15.35 0.70 4.90
CA PHE A 558 16.68 0.37 4.40
C PHE A 558 16.83 -1.16 4.48
N ASN A 559 16.53 -1.85 3.38
CA ASN A 559 16.70 -3.29 3.25
C ASN A 559 18.17 -3.60 2.99
N TYR A 560 18.76 -4.53 3.74
CA TYR A 560 20.17 -4.84 3.61
C TYR A 560 20.47 -6.34 3.58
N GLN A 561 21.61 -6.64 2.97
CA GLN A 561 22.21 -7.96 2.93
C GLN A 561 23.73 -7.85 3.03
N THR A 562 24.31 -8.51 4.03
CA THR A 562 25.76 -8.67 4.15
C THR A 562 26.23 -9.90 3.35
N ASN A 563 27.53 -10.16 3.34
CA ASN A 563 28.08 -11.29 2.59
C ASN A 563 27.41 -12.63 2.98
N PRO A 564 27.16 -13.52 2.03
CA PRO A 564 26.55 -14.81 2.30
C PRO A 564 27.28 -15.61 3.36
N GLY A 565 26.54 -16.19 4.30
CA GLY A 565 27.10 -16.98 5.41
C GLY A 565 27.65 -16.14 6.56
N THR A 566 27.52 -14.82 6.53
CA THR A 566 27.87 -13.97 7.69
C THR A 566 26.96 -14.33 8.86
N SER A 567 27.57 -14.56 10.03
CA SER A 567 26.83 -14.87 11.25
C SER A 567 26.03 -13.68 11.76
N LEU A 568 24.97 -13.95 12.52
CA LEU A 568 24.17 -12.90 13.16
C LEU A 568 25.01 -11.90 13.98
N ALA A 569 26.03 -12.42 14.69
CA ALA A 569 26.94 -11.59 15.48
C ALA A 569 27.78 -10.65 14.61
N GLU A 570 28.36 -11.17 13.53
CA GLU A 570 29.18 -10.38 12.61
C GLU A 570 28.32 -9.39 11.80
N THR A 571 27.14 -9.81 11.34
CA THR A 571 26.17 -8.90 10.71
C THR A 571 25.86 -7.72 11.65
N ASN A 572 25.63 -8.01 12.94
CA ASN A 572 25.38 -6.97 13.93
C ASN A 572 26.56 -5.97 14.08
N VAL A 573 27.81 -6.46 14.00
CA VAL A 573 29.01 -5.61 14.04
C VAL A 573 29.11 -4.70 12.81
N GLN A 574 28.87 -5.25 11.60
CA GLN A 574 28.91 -4.49 10.36
C GLN A 574 27.82 -3.41 10.32
N LEU A 575 26.60 -3.77 10.71
CA LEU A 575 25.45 -2.87 10.74
C LEU A 575 25.55 -1.79 11.81
N ALA A 576 26.36 -1.97 12.86
CA ALA A 576 26.58 -0.93 13.85
C ALA A 576 27.17 0.35 13.21
N THR A 577 27.98 0.21 12.15
CA THR A 577 28.50 1.37 11.40
C THR A 577 27.41 2.05 10.59
N VAL A 578 26.53 1.27 9.95
CA VAL A 578 25.35 1.80 9.24
C VAL A 578 24.42 2.55 10.21
N GLU A 579 24.13 1.96 11.36
CA GLU A 579 23.33 2.61 12.42
C GLU A 579 23.96 3.92 12.90
N LYS A 580 25.28 3.99 13.00
CA LYS A 580 25.99 5.21 13.35
C LYS A 580 25.79 6.30 12.31
N ILE A 581 25.91 5.98 11.00
CA ILE A 581 25.65 6.91 9.89
C ILE A 581 24.20 7.43 9.96
N ILE A 582 23.24 6.54 10.13
CA ILE A 582 21.83 6.90 10.26
C ILE A 582 21.60 7.82 11.47
N LYS A 583 22.16 7.47 12.62
CA LYS A 583 22.02 8.24 13.87
C LYS A 583 22.64 9.62 13.81
N GLU A 584 23.76 9.78 13.13
CA GLU A 584 24.47 11.06 12.98
C GLU A 584 23.79 12.00 11.99
N ASN A 585 22.89 11.50 11.14
CA ASN A 585 22.12 12.34 10.24
C ASN A 585 21.08 13.16 11.02
N LYS A 586 21.21 14.48 10.96
CA LYS A 586 20.36 15.44 11.71
C LYS A 586 18.87 15.41 11.35
N TYR A 587 18.51 14.76 10.27
CA TYR A 587 17.14 14.64 9.79
C TYR A 587 16.45 13.35 10.27
N VAL A 588 17.19 12.45 10.91
CA VAL A 588 16.65 11.21 11.48
C VAL A 588 16.10 11.48 12.88
N ALA A 589 14.86 11.04 13.12
CA ALA A 589 14.21 11.15 14.42
C ALA A 589 14.33 9.88 15.27
N ALA A 590 14.24 8.72 14.63
CA ALA A 590 14.38 7.41 15.27
C ALA A 590 14.61 6.34 14.19
N PHE A 591 15.17 5.20 14.59
CA PHE A 591 15.29 4.03 13.72
C PHE A 591 15.22 2.75 14.55
N SER A 592 14.73 1.68 13.91
CA SER A 592 14.71 0.33 14.47
C SER A 592 15.17 -0.65 13.41
N ARG A 593 16.06 -1.58 13.79
CA ARG A 593 16.66 -2.59 12.91
C ARG A 593 16.22 -4.00 13.29
N ARG A 594 15.92 -4.80 12.30
CA ARG A 594 15.72 -6.24 12.39
C ARG A 594 16.79 -6.92 11.56
N THR A 595 17.41 -7.96 12.11
CA THR A 595 18.40 -8.81 11.44
C THR A 595 17.93 -10.25 11.54
N GLY A 596 17.90 -11.01 10.47
CA GLY A 596 17.34 -12.36 10.44
C GLY A 596 15.80 -12.38 10.47
N ALA A 597 15.17 -11.20 10.43
CA ALA A 597 13.74 -11.02 10.36
C ALA A 597 13.41 -9.72 9.62
N GLY A 598 12.21 -9.59 9.08
CA GLY A 598 11.69 -8.39 8.44
C GLY A 598 10.64 -7.67 9.28
N LEU A 599 10.21 -6.48 8.82
CA LEU A 599 9.21 -5.64 9.48
C LEU A 599 7.86 -6.34 9.68
N GLY A 600 7.46 -7.20 8.76
CA GLY A 600 6.25 -8.03 8.84
C GLY A 600 6.37 -9.25 9.76
N GLY A 601 7.54 -9.49 10.36
CA GLY A 601 7.84 -10.70 11.12
C GLY A 601 8.37 -11.85 10.26
N ASP A 602 8.63 -11.59 8.98
CA ASP A 602 9.15 -12.57 8.02
C ASP A 602 10.51 -13.10 8.48
N LEU A 603 10.74 -14.41 8.33
CA LEU A 603 12.02 -15.01 8.67
C LEU A 603 13.01 -14.86 7.50
N ASN A 604 14.14 -14.26 7.79
CA ASN A 604 15.24 -14.06 6.86
C ASN A 604 16.51 -14.83 7.29
N GLU A 605 17.48 -14.91 6.40
CA GLU A 605 18.80 -15.42 6.76
C GLU A 605 19.48 -14.42 7.74
N PRO A 606 20.38 -14.89 8.64
CA PRO A 606 21.03 -14.04 9.65
C PRO A 606 21.88 -12.89 9.09
N ASN A 607 22.17 -12.91 7.80
CA ASN A 607 22.91 -11.86 7.09
C ASN A 607 22.00 -10.88 6.33
N GLN A 608 20.69 -10.95 6.53
CA GLN A 608 19.68 -10.11 5.88
C GLN A 608 18.79 -9.46 6.92
N GLY A 609 18.18 -8.36 6.54
CA GLY A 609 17.21 -7.67 7.39
C GLY A 609 16.87 -6.28 6.89
N ASP A 610 16.22 -5.51 7.72
CA ASP A 610 15.80 -4.15 7.41
C ASP A 610 16.06 -3.17 8.57
N ILE A 611 16.12 -1.88 8.22
CA ILE A 611 16.13 -0.77 9.17
C ILE A 611 15.02 0.19 8.76
N TYR A 612 14.02 0.37 9.61
CA TYR A 612 13.08 1.48 9.40
C TYR A 612 13.66 2.76 9.97
N VAL A 613 13.72 3.80 9.17
CA VAL A 613 14.24 5.12 9.51
C VAL A 613 13.11 6.14 9.47
N ARG A 614 12.74 6.66 10.65
CA ARG A 614 11.78 7.75 10.77
C ARG A 614 12.50 9.08 10.72
N LEU A 615 12.05 9.97 9.85
CA LEU A 615 12.58 11.31 9.70
C LEU A 615 11.84 12.34 10.57
N ILE A 616 12.45 13.50 10.76
CA ILE A 616 11.79 14.66 11.35
C ILE A 616 10.75 15.24 10.39
N ASP A 617 9.92 16.16 10.89
CA ASP A 617 8.87 16.82 10.15
C ASP A 617 9.33 17.32 8.76
N PRO A 618 8.58 17.06 7.66
CA PRO A 618 8.94 17.47 6.30
C PRO A 618 9.24 18.96 6.14
N SER A 619 8.60 19.82 6.94
CA SER A 619 8.84 21.27 6.91
C SER A 619 10.22 21.68 7.41
N LYS A 620 10.92 20.80 8.15
CA LYS A 620 12.22 21.06 8.79
C LYS A 620 13.39 20.34 8.11
N ARG A 621 13.15 19.68 7.00
CA ARG A 621 14.16 18.90 6.28
C ARG A 621 13.99 19.03 4.75
N PRO A 622 15.03 18.69 3.98
CA PRO A 622 14.90 18.51 2.55
C PRO A 622 13.90 17.39 2.21
N ASN A 623 13.52 17.30 0.95
CA ASN A 623 12.70 16.21 0.44
C ASN A 623 13.33 14.85 0.83
N ILE A 624 12.46 13.87 1.12
CA ILE A 624 12.84 12.52 1.62
C ILE A 624 13.86 11.85 0.69
N TRP A 625 13.69 11.89 -0.63
CA TRP A 625 14.62 11.27 -1.59
C TRP A 625 16.04 11.82 -1.43
N LYS A 626 16.18 13.13 -1.20
CA LYS A 626 17.50 13.74 -0.98
C LYS A 626 18.16 13.30 0.32
N VAL A 627 17.37 12.98 1.34
CA VAL A 627 17.87 12.44 2.61
C VAL A 627 18.28 10.98 2.44
N MET A 628 17.47 10.19 1.69
CA MET A 628 17.81 8.82 1.32
C MET A 628 19.11 8.78 0.54
N ASP A 629 19.23 9.54 -0.56
CA ASP A 629 20.46 9.62 -1.37
C ASP A 629 21.69 9.95 -0.52
N GLN A 630 21.57 10.87 0.46
CA GLN A 630 22.69 11.23 1.35
C GLN A 630 23.15 10.08 2.22
N ILE A 631 22.21 9.29 2.76
CA ILE A 631 22.52 8.13 3.61
C ILE A 631 23.09 7.02 2.74
N ASP A 632 22.51 6.78 1.59
CA ASP A 632 22.93 5.75 0.63
C ASP A 632 24.36 6.01 0.14
N ASP A 633 24.69 7.26 -0.22
CA ASP A 633 26.03 7.67 -0.61
C ASP A 633 27.06 7.45 0.53
N GLN A 634 26.69 7.77 1.77
CA GLN A 634 27.57 7.58 2.92
C GLN A 634 27.80 6.10 3.22
N VAL A 635 26.74 5.28 3.23
CA VAL A 635 26.85 3.84 3.48
C VAL A 635 27.67 3.17 2.39
N THR A 636 27.45 3.50 1.12
CA THR A 636 28.22 2.96 -0.01
C THR A 636 29.73 3.24 0.14
N ASN A 637 30.08 4.44 0.61
CA ASN A 637 31.49 4.84 0.76
C ASN A 637 32.16 4.30 2.03
N GLU A 638 31.41 4.17 3.13
CA GLU A 638 31.99 3.86 4.45
C GLU A 638 31.85 2.39 4.86
N VAL A 639 30.87 1.66 4.29
CA VAL A 639 30.56 0.26 4.68
C VAL A 639 30.58 -0.68 3.47
N PRO A 640 31.77 -0.94 2.90
CA PRO A 640 31.87 -1.85 1.77
C PRO A 640 31.48 -3.28 2.19
N GLY A 641 30.74 -4.01 1.33
CA GLY A 641 30.32 -5.39 1.58
C GLY A 641 28.91 -5.52 2.15
N VAL A 642 28.19 -4.43 2.35
CA VAL A 642 26.75 -4.43 2.61
C VAL A 642 26.03 -4.02 1.33
N ASN A 643 25.24 -4.93 0.77
CA ASN A 643 24.29 -4.61 -0.30
C ASN A 643 23.02 -4.08 0.35
N PHE A 644 22.43 -3.03 -0.21
CA PHE A 644 21.22 -2.46 0.34
C PHE A 644 20.34 -1.81 -0.73
N GLY A 645 19.06 -1.62 -0.40
CA GLY A 645 18.09 -0.82 -1.16
C GLY A 645 17.25 0.00 -0.19
N THR A 646 16.89 1.22 -0.59
CA THR A 646 16.07 2.10 0.23
C THR A 646 14.74 2.39 -0.49
N ASP A 647 13.63 2.15 0.20
CA ASP A 647 12.28 2.40 -0.29
C ASP A 647 11.40 3.02 0.78
N GLN A 648 10.38 3.76 0.36
CA GLN A 648 9.37 4.24 1.30
C GLN A 648 8.39 3.11 1.61
N LEU A 649 8.00 3.01 2.88
CA LEU A 649 7.30 1.87 3.44
C LEU A 649 5.94 1.56 2.78
N LEU A 650 5.14 2.58 2.43
CA LEU A 650 3.85 2.36 1.78
C LEU A 650 4.00 1.92 0.33
N THR A 651 5.02 2.45 -0.35
CA THR A 651 5.35 2.06 -1.73
C THR A 651 5.81 0.61 -1.77
N ASP A 652 6.69 0.23 -0.85
CA ASP A 652 7.19 -1.13 -0.65
C ASP A 652 6.03 -2.11 -0.39
N ASN A 653 5.18 -1.80 0.57
CA ASN A 653 4.04 -2.66 0.90
C ASN A 653 3.01 -2.83 -0.22
N ILE A 654 2.71 -1.76 -0.98
CA ILE A 654 1.82 -1.90 -2.16
C ILE A 654 2.47 -2.85 -3.17
N GLY A 655 3.79 -2.77 -3.33
CA GLY A 655 4.57 -3.68 -4.16
C GLY A 655 4.39 -5.14 -3.72
N ASP A 656 4.60 -5.42 -2.45
CA ASP A 656 4.45 -6.76 -1.86
C ASP A 656 3.04 -7.32 -1.99
N MET A 657 2.03 -6.48 -1.76
CA MET A 657 0.64 -6.89 -1.92
C MET A 657 0.28 -7.29 -3.36
N VAL A 658 0.99 -6.78 -4.36
CA VAL A 658 0.71 -7.02 -5.79
C VAL A 658 1.74 -7.89 -6.49
N GLY A 659 2.80 -8.30 -5.82
CA GLY A 659 3.82 -9.20 -6.37
C GLY A 659 5.21 -8.92 -5.84
N ARG A 660 5.87 -7.91 -6.33
CA ARG A 660 7.22 -7.51 -5.94
C ARG A 660 7.29 -5.98 -5.90
N PRO A 661 7.93 -5.39 -4.88
CA PRO A 661 8.01 -3.94 -4.71
C PRO A 661 8.92 -3.28 -5.76
N GLU A 662 9.91 -3.99 -6.28
CA GLU A 662 10.90 -3.40 -7.18
C GLU A 662 10.26 -2.90 -8.48
N PRO A 663 10.68 -1.74 -8.99
CA PRO A 663 10.16 -1.15 -10.22
C PRO A 663 10.32 -2.06 -11.45
N ILE A 664 11.50 -2.67 -11.60
CA ILE A 664 11.84 -3.59 -12.70
C ILE A 664 12.13 -4.97 -12.13
N VAL A 665 11.32 -5.94 -12.50
CA VAL A 665 11.52 -7.38 -12.20
C VAL A 665 11.54 -8.15 -13.51
N ILE A 666 12.59 -8.92 -13.75
CA ILE A 666 12.76 -9.78 -14.93
C ILE A 666 12.71 -11.23 -14.47
N ASN A 667 11.60 -11.89 -14.65
CA ASN A 667 11.46 -13.32 -14.36
C ASN A 667 12.04 -14.12 -15.52
N LEU A 668 13.17 -14.79 -15.29
CA LEU A 668 13.81 -15.67 -16.24
C LEU A 668 13.40 -17.12 -15.97
N ALA A 669 12.94 -17.81 -16.98
CA ALA A 669 12.52 -19.21 -16.90
C ALA A 669 13.21 -20.04 -17.97
N ALA A 670 13.64 -21.26 -17.62
CA ALA A 670 14.23 -22.21 -18.56
C ALA A 670 13.81 -23.65 -18.24
N LYS A 671 13.80 -24.52 -19.27
CA LYS A 671 13.57 -25.96 -19.07
C LYS A 671 14.68 -26.63 -18.26
N ASN A 672 15.92 -26.13 -18.40
CA ASN A 672 17.07 -26.56 -17.61
C ASN A 672 17.43 -25.47 -16.60
N PRO A 673 17.14 -25.64 -15.30
CA PRO A 673 17.44 -24.64 -14.29
C PRO A 673 18.91 -24.30 -14.13
N ALA A 674 19.83 -25.24 -14.48
CA ALA A 674 21.25 -25.04 -14.31
C ALA A 674 21.83 -23.84 -15.09
N VAL A 675 21.17 -23.43 -16.17
CA VAL A 675 21.61 -22.27 -16.97
C VAL A 675 21.08 -20.94 -16.45
N LEU A 676 20.12 -20.97 -15.53
CA LEU A 676 19.42 -19.75 -15.09
C LEU A 676 20.35 -18.79 -14.36
N ASN A 677 21.22 -19.29 -13.50
CA ASN A 677 22.12 -18.45 -12.71
C ASN A 677 23.12 -17.69 -13.59
N ASP A 678 23.69 -18.34 -14.61
CA ASP A 678 24.62 -17.71 -15.54
C ASP A 678 23.91 -16.68 -16.40
N VAL A 679 22.69 -17.00 -16.86
CA VAL A 679 21.88 -16.06 -17.65
C VAL A 679 21.45 -14.87 -16.78
N ALA A 680 21.08 -15.10 -15.54
CA ALA A 680 20.69 -14.04 -14.59
C ALA A 680 21.85 -13.07 -14.33
N ASN A 681 23.07 -13.59 -14.12
CA ASN A 681 24.28 -12.77 -13.98
C ASN A 681 24.56 -11.93 -15.24
N ASN A 682 24.43 -12.53 -16.41
CA ASN A 682 24.63 -11.82 -17.67
C ASN A 682 23.58 -10.73 -17.90
N VAL A 683 22.31 -11.03 -17.57
CA VAL A 683 21.22 -10.06 -17.66
C VAL A 683 21.41 -8.94 -16.65
N ALA A 684 21.74 -9.24 -15.40
CA ALA A 684 22.01 -8.25 -14.36
C ALA A 684 23.13 -7.30 -14.79
N ASN A 685 24.25 -7.82 -15.25
CA ASN A 685 25.36 -7.02 -15.77
C ASN A 685 24.98 -6.19 -17.01
N ALA A 686 24.08 -6.69 -17.85
CA ALA A 686 23.63 -5.97 -19.03
C ALA A 686 22.66 -4.83 -18.68
N ILE A 687 21.74 -5.05 -17.72
CA ILE A 687 20.79 -4.02 -17.32
C ILE A 687 21.41 -2.92 -16.46
N SER A 688 22.44 -3.22 -15.64
CA SER A 688 23.16 -2.21 -14.84
C SER A 688 23.79 -1.09 -15.70
N ASN A 689 24.03 -1.36 -16.98
CA ASN A 689 24.54 -0.36 -17.93
C ASN A 689 23.44 0.45 -18.64
N ILE A 690 22.16 0.20 -18.33
CA ILE A 690 21.04 0.95 -18.92
C ILE A 690 20.87 2.26 -18.17
N ARG A 691 20.90 3.38 -18.90
CA ARG A 691 20.57 4.68 -18.32
C ARG A 691 19.17 4.66 -17.75
N GLY A 692 19.03 4.93 -16.47
CA GLY A 692 17.75 4.91 -15.73
C GLY A 692 17.61 3.72 -14.79
N ILE A 693 18.58 2.81 -14.74
CA ILE A 693 18.72 1.80 -13.70
C ILE A 693 19.86 2.23 -12.79
N ASP A 694 19.64 2.13 -11.48
CA ASP A 694 20.70 2.28 -10.49
C ASP A 694 21.57 1.03 -10.48
N PRO A 695 22.84 1.11 -10.88
CA PRO A 695 23.71 -0.06 -10.94
C PRO A 695 23.93 -0.75 -9.60
N SER A 696 23.85 -0.01 -8.49
CA SER A 696 24.05 -0.53 -7.14
C SER A 696 22.85 -1.36 -6.63
N SER A 697 21.66 -1.07 -7.15
CA SER A 697 20.42 -1.77 -6.81
C SER A 697 20.16 -3.04 -7.62
N VAL A 698 20.97 -3.28 -8.68
CA VAL A 698 20.73 -4.45 -9.53
C VAL A 698 21.04 -5.73 -8.79
N ASN A 699 19.99 -6.53 -8.56
CA ASN A 699 20.13 -7.87 -8.00
C ASN A 699 19.93 -8.92 -9.10
N ASN A 700 20.86 -9.87 -9.18
CA ASN A 700 20.80 -10.96 -10.15
C ASN A 700 19.75 -12.03 -9.80
N GLY A 701 19.06 -11.91 -8.65
CA GLY A 701 18.06 -12.88 -8.20
C GLY A 701 18.63 -14.23 -7.74
N VAL A 702 19.93 -14.32 -7.66
CA VAL A 702 20.60 -15.48 -7.08
C VAL A 702 21.06 -15.07 -5.69
N THR A 703 20.24 -15.36 -4.67
CA THR A 703 20.59 -15.09 -3.28
C THR A 703 21.55 -16.21 -2.81
N PRO A 704 22.87 -15.97 -2.79
CA PRO A 704 23.79 -17.01 -2.42
C PRO A 704 23.65 -17.28 -0.92
N ALA A 705 23.47 -18.54 -0.56
CA ALA A 705 23.57 -18.96 0.84
C ALA A 705 25.04 -19.15 1.22
N GLY A 706 25.34 -18.98 2.51
CA GLY A 706 26.65 -19.34 3.04
C GLY A 706 26.98 -20.83 2.87
N ASP A 707 28.26 -21.12 2.75
CA ASP A 707 28.72 -22.50 2.61
C ASP A 707 28.25 -23.37 3.77
N ALA A 708 28.05 -24.66 3.49
CA ALA A 708 27.57 -25.63 4.45
C ALA A 708 28.64 -26.70 4.75
N LEU A 709 28.56 -27.26 5.94
CA LEU A 709 29.31 -28.48 6.30
C LEU A 709 28.36 -29.66 6.31
N GLU A 710 28.60 -30.63 5.44
CA GLU A 710 27.81 -31.83 5.35
C GLU A 710 28.53 -32.98 6.12
N VAL A 711 27.82 -33.62 7.03
CA VAL A 711 28.29 -34.80 7.73
C VAL A 711 27.81 -36.05 6.97
N GLN A 712 28.65 -36.58 6.14
CA GLN A 712 28.39 -37.79 5.34
C GLN A 712 28.69 -39.03 6.16
N VAL A 713 27.65 -39.70 6.71
CA VAL A 713 27.80 -40.90 7.52
C VAL A 713 28.16 -42.11 6.64
N ASN A 714 29.20 -42.81 7.00
CA ASN A 714 29.55 -44.11 6.43
C ASN A 714 28.71 -45.22 7.09
N ASN A 715 27.63 -45.62 6.42
CA ASN A 715 26.67 -46.57 6.95
C ASN A 715 27.33 -47.90 7.32
N ALA A 716 28.32 -48.38 6.55
CA ALA A 716 29.04 -49.64 6.86
C ALA A 716 29.86 -49.52 8.15
N ALA A 717 30.61 -48.40 8.30
CA ALA A 717 31.38 -48.14 9.52
C ALA A 717 30.48 -47.91 10.74
N ALA A 718 29.35 -47.24 10.60
CA ALA A 718 28.36 -47.04 11.67
C ALA A 718 27.75 -48.39 12.10
N THR A 719 27.28 -49.20 11.14
CA THR A 719 26.68 -50.53 11.39
C THR A 719 27.66 -51.50 12.07
N LEU A 720 28.95 -51.50 11.65
CA LEU A 720 29.98 -52.30 12.31
C LEU A 720 30.18 -51.94 13.79
N ASN A 721 29.82 -50.73 14.19
CA ASN A 721 29.83 -50.28 15.58
C ASN A 721 28.46 -50.39 16.25
N GLY A 722 27.46 -51.03 15.62
CA GLY A 722 26.10 -51.17 16.14
C GLY A 722 25.26 -49.90 16.11
N MET A 723 25.60 -48.94 15.23
CA MET A 723 24.92 -47.65 15.09
C MET A 723 24.24 -47.50 13.72
N THR A 724 23.19 -46.75 13.67
CA THR A 724 22.56 -46.27 12.45
C THR A 724 23.12 -44.90 12.05
N ALA A 725 22.86 -44.46 10.82
CA ALA A 725 23.19 -43.10 10.41
C ALA A 725 22.46 -42.06 11.27
N ASN A 726 21.23 -42.36 11.68
CA ASN A 726 20.43 -41.49 12.53
C ASN A 726 21.05 -41.34 13.93
N ASP A 727 21.61 -42.40 14.52
CA ASP A 727 22.26 -42.34 15.84
C ASP A 727 23.49 -41.42 15.79
N VAL A 728 24.27 -41.48 14.70
CA VAL A 728 25.42 -40.59 14.49
C VAL A 728 24.94 -39.13 14.34
N GLN A 729 23.91 -38.92 13.55
CA GLN A 729 23.34 -37.58 13.31
C GLN A 729 22.77 -36.98 14.60
N THR A 730 22.03 -37.74 15.40
CA THR A 730 21.48 -37.32 16.69
C THR A 730 22.59 -36.90 17.63
N GLN A 731 23.65 -37.72 17.79
CA GLN A 731 24.76 -37.37 18.66
C GLN A 731 25.51 -36.10 18.20
N VAL A 732 25.71 -35.91 16.88
CA VAL A 732 26.27 -34.65 16.36
C VAL A 732 25.38 -33.48 16.70
N ASN A 733 24.06 -33.62 16.56
CA ASN A 733 23.10 -32.58 16.95
C ASN A 733 23.18 -32.24 18.45
N ASP A 734 23.37 -33.24 19.31
CA ASP A 734 23.48 -33.04 20.77
C ASP A 734 24.69 -32.16 21.15
N TYR A 735 25.77 -32.23 20.37
CA TYR A 735 26.92 -31.33 20.53
C TYR A 735 26.70 -29.93 19.97
N LEU A 736 25.95 -29.81 18.87
CA LEU A 736 25.78 -28.51 18.15
C LEU A 736 24.62 -27.71 18.74
N LYS A 737 23.42 -28.22 18.60
CA LYS A 737 22.16 -27.50 18.94
C LYS A 737 21.55 -28.02 20.23
N GLY A 738 21.75 -29.31 20.53
CA GLY A 738 21.02 -30.03 21.57
C GLY A 738 19.54 -30.22 21.21
N THR A 739 18.82 -30.92 22.06
CA THR A 739 17.43 -31.30 21.85
C THR A 739 16.58 -30.81 23.02
N VAL A 740 15.45 -30.14 22.76
CA VAL A 740 14.43 -29.82 23.76
C VAL A 740 13.63 -31.10 24.03
N VAL A 741 13.82 -31.68 25.19
CA VAL A 741 13.25 -32.99 25.52
C VAL A 741 11.86 -32.91 26.14
N THR A 742 11.58 -31.86 26.88
CA THR A 742 10.28 -31.56 27.48
C THR A 742 10.17 -30.08 27.85
N GLN A 743 8.99 -29.66 28.28
CA GLN A 743 8.74 -28.30 28.76
C GLN A 743 8.07 -28.38 30.15
N TYR A 744 8.38 -27.45 31.03
CA TYR A 744 7.66 -27.31 32.28
C TYR A 744 6.97 -25.93 32.36
N ILE A 745 5.90 -25.85 33.16
CA ILE A 745 5.16 -24.57 33.35
C ILE A 745 5.96 -23.73 34.34
N GLY A 746 6.62 -22.68 33.81
CA GLY A 746 7.30 -21.67 34.61
C GLY A 746 6.32 -20.57 35.07
N GLU A 747 6.82 -19.54 35.75
CA GLU A 747 6.01 -18.42 36.24
C GLU A 747 5.26 -17.64 35.15
N ALA A 748 5.69 -17.72 33.93
CA ALA A 748 5.17 -16.94 32.82
C ALA A 748 5.02 -17.72 31.50
N GLY A 749 4.75 -19.02 31.59
CA GLY A 749 4.54 -19.87 30.42
C GLY A 749 5.46 -21.08 30.38
N ASP A 750 5.45 -21.78 29.26
CA ASP A 750 6.22 -22.99 29.04
C ASP A 750 7.70 -22.67 28.88
N VAL A 751 8.54 -23.37 29.67
CA VAL A 751 9.98 -23.25 29.64
C VAL A 751 10.56 -24.59 29.13
N GLY A 752 11.20 -24.56 27.98
CA GLY A 752 11.86 -25.75 27.37
C GLY A 752 13.03 -26.20 28.23
N ILE A 753 13.25 -27.52 28.27
CA ILE A 753 14.45 -28.12 28.84
C ILE A 753 15.27 -28.69 27.70
N ARG A 754 16.37 -28.03 27.38
CA ARG A 754 17.31 -28.44 26.33
C ARG A 754 18.44 -29.25 26.90
N VAL A 755 18.62 -30.44 26.37
CA VAL A 755 19.78 -31.32 26.69
C VAL A 755 20.83 -31.09 25.62
N LYS A 756 22.05 -30.80 26.03
CA LYS A 756 23.20 -30.57 25.19
C LYS A 756 24.45 -31.24 25.78
N VAL A 757 25.34 -31.72 24.94
CA VAL A 757 26.60 -32.28 25.39
C VAL A 757 27.68 -31.19 25.34
N ASP A 758 28.45 -31.08 26.42
CA ASP A 758 29.61 -30.18 26.46
C ASP A 758 30.65 -30.57 25.42
N SER A 759 31.04 -29.59 24.63
CA SER A 759 32.15 -29.75 23.71
C SER A 759 33.44 -30.01 24.51
N PRO A 760 34.31 -30.93 24.04
CA PRO A 760 35.63 -31.19 24.69
C PRO A 760 36.52 -29.94 24.78
N THR A 761 36.18 -28.92 24.05
CA THR A 761 36.91 -27.65 24.00
C THR A 761 36.00 -26.48 24.47
N SER A 762 36.56 -25.64 25.33
CA SER A 762 35.84 -24.43 25.79
C SER A 762 35.63 -23.46 24.63
N GLY A 763 34.36 -23.11 24.34
CA GLY A 763 33.96 -22.13 23.33
C GLY A 763 33.15 -22.71 22.17
N GLN A 764 32.96 -21.91 21.13
CA GLN A 764 32.23 -22.35 19.91
C GLN A 764 33.02 -23.43 19.18
N LEU A 765 32.34 -24.50 18.76
CA LEU A 765 32.92 -25.62 17.98
C LEU A 765 33.46 -25.08 16.65
N ARG A 766 34.73 -25.34 16.39
CA ARG A 766 35.36 -25.03 15.12
C ARG A 766 35.28 -26.20 14.15
N GLN A 767 35.40 -25.94 12.86
CA GLN A 767 35.31 -26.94 11.83
C GLN A 767 36.31 -28.10 12.05
N ASP A 768 37.55 -27.79 12.39
CA ASP A 768 38.61 -28.73 12.65
C ASP A 768 38.36 -29.63 13.89
N GLN A 769 37.50 -29.23 14.77
CA GLN A 769 37.10 -29.95 15.99
C GLN A 769 35.92 -30.89 15.73
N LEU A 770 35.07 -30.57 14.73
CA LEU A 770 33.88 -31.35 14.41
C LEU A 770 34.22 -32.84 14.08
N GLU A 771 35.24 -33.09 13.30
CA GLU A 771 35.68 -34.46 12.96
C GLU A 771 36.15 -35.28 14.16
N ASN A 772 36.57 -34.63 15.23
CA ASN A 772 37.08 -35.24 16.45
C ASN A 772 36.03 -35.35 17.56
N LEU A 773 34.76 -34.98 17.31
CA LEU A 773 33.69 -35.15 18.28
C LEU A 773 33.61 -36.61 18.76
N PRO A 774 33.54 -36.88 20.06
CA PRO A 774 33.42 -38.21 20.57
C PRO A 774 32.04 -38.81 20.35
N ILE A 775 31.94 -39.86 19.55
CA ILE A 775 30.69 -40.56 19.25
C ILE A 775 30.67 -41.82 20.07
N SER A 776 29.56 -42.08 20.76
CA SER A 776 29.38 -43.22 21.65
C SER A 776 28.56 -44.32 20.97
N ALA A 777 29.13 -45.52 20.84
CA ALA A 777 28.39 -46.67 20.34
C ALA A 777 27.56 -47.35 21.46
N PRO A 778 26.50 -48.11 21.14
CA PRO A 778 25.64 -48.77 22.11
C PRO A 778 26.42 -49.79 22.97
N ASN A 779 27.54 -50.30 22.47
CA ASN A 779 28.44 -51.23 23.17
C ASN A 779 29.42 -50.51 24.13
N GLY A 780 29.27 -49.21 24.38
CA GLY A 780 30.12 -48.42 25.27
C GLY A 780 31.45 -47.94 24.67
N ARG A 781 31.75 -48.28 23.41
CA ARG A 781 32.97 -47.77 22.74
C ARG A 781 32.78 -46.32 22.33
N VAL A 782 33.79 -45.51 22.55
CA VAL A 782 33.82 -44.10 22.12
C VAL A 782 34.93 -43.90 21.10
N PHE A 783 34.61 -43.26 19.98
CA PHE A 783 35.57 -43.01 18.91
C PHE A 783 35.24 -41.63 18.27
N PRO A 784 36.20 -41.01 17.58
CA PRO A 784 35.96 -39.72 16.93
C PRO A 784 34.98 -39.85 15.75
N LEU A 785 34.22 -38.84 15.48
CA LEU A 785 33.22 -38.76 14.37
C LEU A 785 33.83 -39.22 13.03
N LYS A 786 35.07 -38.83 12.74
CA LYS A 786 35.79 -39.23 11.51
C LYS A 786 35.92 -40.75 11.31
N ALA A 787 35.71 -41.56 12.35
CA ALA A 787 35.72 -43.02 12.21
C ALA A 787 34.44 -43.55 11.54
N VAL A 788 33.33 -42.84 11.61
CA VAL A 788 31.99 -43.21 11.08
C VAL A 788 31.40 -42.21 10.11
N ALA A 789 31.99 -41.04 9.97
CA ALA A 789 31.52 -40.02 9.06
C ALA A 789 32.67 -39.18 8.52
N LYS A 790 32.45 -38.54 7.37
CA LYS A 790 33.32 -37.55 6.78
C LYS A 790 32.61 -36.20 6.81
N VAL A 791 33.29 -35.16 7.24
CA VAL A 791 32.80 -33.77 7.14
C VAL A 791 33.29 -33.18 5.84
N VAL A 792 32.36 -32.79 4.98
CA VAL A 792 32.65 -32.26 3.65
C VAL A 792 32.15 -30.83 3.57
N PHE A 793 32.96 -29.97 2.99
CA PHE A 793 32.55 -28.60 2.66
C PHE A 793 31.70 -28.62 1.40
N VAL A 794 30.51 -28.05 1.48
CA VAL A 794 29.56 -27.97 0.37
C VAL A 794 29.26 -26.49 0.11
N ALA A 795 29.38 -26.06 -1.14
CA ALA A 795 29.00 -24.69 -1.53
C ALA A 795 27.53 -24.44 -1.18
N GLY A 796 27.26 -23.26 -0.64
CA GLY A 796 25.93 -22.87 -0.23
C GLY A 796 24.94 -22.94 -1.39
N GLN A 797 23.80 -23.55 -1.15
CA GLN A 797 22.72 -23.60 -2.14
C GLN A 797 21.96 -22.29 -2.07
N PRO A 798 21.78 -21.57 -3.20
CA PRO A 798 20.99 -20.37 -3.25
C PRO A 798 19.51 -20.67 -2.95
N GLU A 799 18.77 -19.66 -2.58
CA GLU A 799 17.31 -19.72 -2.54
C GLU A 799 16.74 -20.15 -3.89
N ILE A 800 15.67 -20.92 -3.84
CA ILE A 800 15.00 -21.43 -5.04
C ILE A 800 13.65 -20.75 -5.17
N THR A 801 13.53 -19.87 -6.17
CA THR A 801 12.27 -19.23 -6.51
C THR A 801 11.57 -20.01 -7.62
N ARG A 802 10.25 -20.18 -7.49
CA ARG A 802 9.44 -20.88 -8.48
C ARG A 802 8.16 -20.08 -8.76
N ALA A 803 7.66 -20.22 -9.96
CA ALA A 803 6.36 -19.69 -10.38
C ALA A 803 5.62 -20.76 -11.20
N ASN A 804 4.38 -21.04 -10.81
CA ASN A 804 3.53 -22.03 -11.47
C ASN A 804 4.24 -23.37 -11.70
N LEU A 805 4.88 -23.89 -10.64
CA LEU A 805 5.60 -25.17 -10.62
C LEU A 805 6.92 -25.20 -11.42
N GLN A 806 7.37 -24.07 -11.97
CA GLN A 806 8.63 -23.97 -12.72
C GLN A 806 9.63 -23.11 -11.94
N GLN A 807 10.89 -23.53 -11.93
CA GLN A 807 11.94 -22.72 -11.34
C GLN A 807 12.20 -21.48 -12.20
N ILE A 808 12.31 -20.35 -11.53
CA ILE A 808 12.64 -19.06 -12.15
C ILE A 808 13.79 -18.40 -11.39
N VAL A 809 14.43 -17.42 -12.03
CA VAL A 809 15.30 -16.45 -11.36
C VAL A 809 14.80 -15.06 -11.67
N GLN A 810 14.71 -14.21 -10.64
CA GLN A 810 14.14 -12.87 -10.73
C GLN A 810 15.26 -11.82 -10.67
N VAL A 811 15.67 -11.28 -11.80
CA VAL A 811 16.61 -10.17 -11.83
C VAL A 811 15.84 -8.88 -11.58
N THR A 812 16.25 -8.11 -10.56
CA THR A 812 15.57 -6.87 -10.17
C THR A 812 16.47 -5.65 -10.27
N GLY A 813 15.89 -4.47 -10.29
CA GLY A 813 16.64 -3.21 -10.30
C GLY A 813 15.74 -2.00 -10.05
N GLU A 814 16.29 -1.04 -9.29
CA GLU A 814 15.66 0.23 -9.00
C GLU A 814 15.83 1.22 -10.16
N VAL A 815 14.87 2.16 -10.26
CA VAL A 815 14.89 3.18 -11.29
C VAL A 815 15.36 4.52 -10.72
N SER A 816 16.44 5.05 -11.27
CA SER A 816 17.02 6.32 -10.84
C SER A 816 17.29 7.26 -12.02
N GLY A 817 16.99 8.54 -11.85
CA GLY A 817 17.29 9.59 -12.84
C GLY A 817 16.52 9.50 -14.16
N ARG A 818 15.55 8.56 -14.27
CA ARG A 818 14.67 8.37 -15.45
C ARG A 818 13.32 7.79 -15.00
N ASP A 819 12.30 7.90 -15.86
CA ASP A 819 10.97 7.34 -15.58
C ASP A 819 10.91 5.81 -15.79
N LEU A 820 9.98 5.17 -15.06
CA LEU A 820 9.80 3.72 -15.08
C LEU A 820 9.48 3.17 -16.47
N GLY A 821 8.57 3.79 -17.22
CA GLY A 821 8.13 3.27 -18.51
C GLY A 821 9.21 3.29 -19.57
N SER A 822 9.97 4.39 -19.70
CA SER A 822 11.06 4.48 -20.69
C SER A 822 12.27 3.62 -20.31
N THR A 823 12.51 3.40 -19.01
CA THR A 823 13.54 2.49 -18.50
C THR A 823 13.16 1.04 -18.80
N ALA A 824 11.94 0.62 -18.47
CA ALA A 824 11.44 -0.71 -18.80
C ALA A 824 11.44 -1.00 -20.32
N ALA A 825 11.09 0.00 -21.13
CA ALA A 825 11.18 -0.14 -22.59
C ALA A 825 12.64 -0.31 -23.09
N ALA A 826 13.62 0.27 -22.40
CA ALA A 826 15.03 0.07 -22.70
C ALA A 826 15.47 -1.35 -22.30
N VAL A 827 15.06 -1.84 -21.12
CA VAL A 827 15.27 -3.23 -20.68
C VAL A 827 14.66 -4.21 -21.68
N GLN A 828 13.44 -3.99 -22.12
CA GLN A 828 12.74 -4.85 -23.06
C GLN A 828 13.45 -4.90 -24.44
N ARG A 829 13.94 -3.76 -24.91
CA ARG A 829 14.76 -3.70 -26.16
C ARG A 829 16.06 -4.47 -26.02
N LEU A 830 16.73 -4.40 -24.87
CA LEU A 830 17.93 -5.17 -24.58
C LEU A 830 17.65 -6.67 -24.60
N LEU A 831 16.63 -7.12 -23.87
CA LEU A 831 16.28 -8.54 -23.75
C LEU A 831 15.81 -9.15 -25.09
N ASN A 832 15.15 -8.36 -25.94
CA ASN A 832 14.71 -8.78 -27.27
C ASN A 832 15.83 -8.77 -28.33
N LYS A 833 17.02 -8.25 -28.00
CA LYS A 833 18.15 -8.25 -28.94
C LYS A 833 18.66 -9.69 -29.15
N PRO A 834 18.82 -10.16 -30.41
CA PRO A 834 19.35 -11.48 -30.68
C PRO A 834 20.70 -11.70 -29.99
N GLY A 835 20.84 -12.82 -29.28
CA GLY A 835 22.03 -13.20 -28.54
C GLY A 835 22.12 -12.75 -27.10
N THR A 836 21.16 -11.96 -26.59
CA THR A 836 21.12 -11.58 -25.18
C THR A 836 20.63 -12.75 -24.30
N LEU A 837 19.63 -13.48 -24.77
CA LEU A 837 19.14 -14.68 -24.09
C LEU A 837 19.47 -15.93 -24.89
N PRO A 838 19.97 -17.00 -24.26
CA PRO A 838 20.22 -18.29 -24.91
C PRO A 838 18.91 -18.94 -25.41
N PRO A 839 18.96 -19.82 -26.41
CA PRO A 839 17.80 -20.58 -26.83
C PRO A 839 17.20 -21.41 -25.69
N GLY A 840 15.89 -21.36 -25.52
CA GLY A 840 15.17 -22.08 -24.48
C GLY A 840 15.00 -21.32 -23.16
N VAL A 841 15.59 -20.13 -23.02
CA VAL A 841 15.30 -19.19 -21.92
C VAL A 841 14.22 -18.20 -22.37
N THR A 842 13.21 -18.04 -21.54
CA THR A 842 12.13 -17.06 -21.72
C THR A 842 12.15 -16.05 -20.60
N TYR A 843 11.61 -14.86 -20.85
CA TYR A 843 11.46 -13.86 -19.80
C TYR A 843 10.06 -13.27 -19.75
N THR A 844 9.68 -12.80 -18.57
CA THR A 844 8.49 -11.95 -18.36
C THR A 844 8.87 -10.77 -17.46
N LEU A 845 8.34 -9.58 -17.79
CA LEU A 845 8.52 -8.42 -16.93
C LEU A 845 7.44 -8.39 -15.85
N GLY A 846 7.86 -8.19 -14.61
CA GLY A 846 7.05 -8.06 -13.41
C GLY A 846 7.23 -6.69 -12.75
N GLY A 847 7.04 -6.65 -11.44
CA GLY A 847 7.21 -5.46 -10.60
C GLY A 847 6.20 -4.35 -10.89
N GLN A 848 6.52 -3.14 -10.44
CA GLN A 848 5.66 -1.97 -10.64
C GLN A 848 5.39 -1.68 -12.12
N PHE A 849 6.31 -2.01 -13.03
CA PHE A 849 6.10 -1.84 -14.48
C PHE A 849 4.91 -2.66 -15.01
N LYS A 850 4.75 -3.91 -14.56
CA LYS A 850 3.61 -4.75 -14.95
C LYS A 850 2.30 -4.13 -14.48
N GLN A 851 2.28 -3.60 -13.26
CA GLN A 851 1.12 -2.92 -12.69
C GLN A 851 0.79 -1.64 -13.45
N GLN A 852 1.80 -0.84 -13.77
CA GLN A 852 1.66 0.36 -14.61
C GLN A 852 1.07 0.02 -15.99
N GLN A 853 1.56 -1.02 -16.65
CA GLN A 853 1.06 -1.43 -17.95
C GLN A 853 -0.41 -1.90 -17.89
N GLN A 854 -0.77 -2.66 -16.86
CA GLN A 854 -2.16 -3.09 -16.64
C GLN A 854 -3.07 -1.89 -16.36
N ALA A 855 -2.62 -0.96 -15.51
CA ALA A 855 -3.33 0.26 -15.20
C ALA A 855 -3.57 1.13 -16.44
N GLN A 856 -2.53 1.35 -17.25
CA GLN A 856 -2.63 2.12 -18.49
C GLN A 856 -3.61 1.51 -19.49
N ARG A 857 -3.55 0.19 -19.71
CA ARG A 857 -4.52 -0.52 -20.57
C ARG A 857 -5.94 -0.39 -20.05
N GLY A 858 -6.14 -0.56 -18.74
CA GLY A 858 -7.43 -0.38 -18.08
C GLY A 858 -7.97 1.04 -18.26
N MET A 859 -7.13 2.06 -18.04
CA MET A 859 -7.52 3.46 -18.17
C MET A 859 -7.85 3.86 -19.60
N ILE A 860 -7.13 3.34 -20.60
CA ILE A 860 -7.47 3.55 -22.03
C ILE A 860 -8.86 2.95 -22.32
N GLY A 861 -9.14 1.76 -21.79
CA GLY A 861 -10.47 1.13 -21.90
C GLY A 861 -11.55 1.98 -21.25
N VAL A 862 -11.32 2.48 -20.04
CA VAL A 862 -12.24 3.39 -19.32
C VAL A 862 -12.47 4.68 -20.09
N PHE A 863 -11.41 5.32 -20.60
CA PHE A 863 -11.50 6.55 -21.38
C PHE A 863 -12.36 6.35 -22.64
N THR A 864 -12.14 5.24 -23.34
CA THR A 864 -12.91 4.88 -24.52
C THR A 864 -14.38 4.60 -24.17
N ALA A 865 -14.63 3.87 -23.10
CA ALA A 865 -15.99 3.56 -22.64
C ALA A 865 -16.73 4.84 -22.18
N ALA A 866 -16.04 5.73 -21.46
CA ALA A 866 -16.58 7.01 -21.03
C ALA A 866 -16.97 7.87 -22.25
N MET A 867 -16.11 7.97 -23.25
CA MET A 867 -16.37 8.70 -24.49
C MET A 867 -17.58 8.15 -25.25
N VAL A 868 -17.70 6.82 -25.36
CA VAL A 868 -18.85 6.19 -26.00
C VAL A 868 -20.15 6.44 -25.21
N ALA A 869 -20.11 6.29 -23.89
CA ALA A 869 -21.26 6.53 -23.05
C ALA A 869 -21.75 7.98 -23.13
N GLU A 870 -20.81 8.92 -23.20
CA GLU A 870 -21.07 10.34 -23.34
C GLU A 870 -21.66 10.69 -24.73
N ILE A 871 -21.13 10.08 -25.82
CA ILE A 871 -21.71 10.24 -27.15
C ILE A 871 -23.18 9.75 -27.16
N ILE A 872 -23.46 8.59 -26.54
CA ILE A 872 -24.82 8.06 -26.46
C ILE A 872 -25.73 9.01 -25.70
N LEU A 873 -25.28 9.53 -24.55
CA LEU A 873 -26.04 10.48 -23.75
C LEU A 873 -26.33 11.78 -24.54
N LEU A 874 -25.32 12.37 -25.18
CA LEU A 874 -25.46 13.59 -25.96
C LEU A 874 -26.34 13.38 -27.21
N LEU A 875 -26.30 12.18 -27.83
CA LEU A 875 -27.18 11.82 -28.91
C LEU A 875 -28.67 11.82 -28.45
N PHE A 876 -28.91 11.31 -27.22
CA PHE A 876 -30.24 11.38 -26.61
C PHE A 876 -30.69 12.81 -26.31
N LEU A 877 -29.74 13.70 -25.95
CA LEU A 877 -30.03 15.09 -25.56
C LEU A 877 -30.33 15.95 -26.79
N TYR A 878 -29.60 15.76 -27.88
CA TYR A 878 -29.63 16.62 -29.06
C TYR A 878 -30.32 16.01 -30.27
N GLU A 879 -30.59 14.74 -30.30
CA GLU A 879 -31.19 13.99 -31.42
C GLU A 879 -30.42 14.13 -32.76
N GLU A 880 -29.19 14.57 -32.70
CA GLU A 880 -28.27 14.79 -33.82
C GLU A 880 -26.91 14.20 -33.52
N LEU A 881 -26.23 13.59 -34.49
CA LEU A 881 -24.93 12.94 -34.30
C LEU A 881 -23.75 13.95 -34.37
N LEU A 882 -23.89 15.03 -35.14
CA LEU A 882 -22.79 15.94 -35.45
C LEU A 882 -22.39 16.80 -34.26
N LEU A 883 -23.35 17.29 -33.47
CA LEU A 883 -23.11 18.10 -32.26
C LEU A 883 -22.37 17.31 -31.19
N PRO A 884 -22.77 16.10 -30.81
CA PRO A 884 -21.98 15.23 -29.91
C PRO A 884 -20.54 15.01 -30.35
N ILE A 885 -20.30 14.75 -31.62
CA ILE A 885 -18.94 14.52 -32.16
C ILE A 885 -18.10 15.81 -31.99
N ILE A 886 -18.65 16.99 -32.29
CA ILE A 886 -17.91 18.26 -32.12
C ILE A 886 -17.60 18.51 -30.63
N ILE A 887 -18.57 18.27 -29.75
CA ILE A 887 -18.43 18.45 -28.30
C ILE A 887 -17.29 17.55 -27.78
N ILE A 888 -17.36 16.25 -28.08
CA ILE A 888 -16.34 15.29 -27.64
C ILE A 888 -14.97 15.60 -28.26
N ALA A 889 -14.92 15.96 -29.55
CA ALA A 889 -13.66 16.34 -30.20
C ALA A 889 -12.97 17.52 -29.50
N THR A 890 -13.72 18.55 -29.08
CA THR A 890 -13.13 19.69 -28.37
C THR A 890 -12.59 19.29 -26.99
N SER A 891 -13.27 18.39 -26.29
CA SER A 891 -12.84 17.88 -24.99
C SER A 891 -11.60 16.97 -25.13
N VAL A 892 -11.57 16.06 -26.10
CA VAL A 892 -10.43 15.18 -26.35
C VAL A 892 -9.19 15.97 -26.77
N ILE A 893 -9.34 17.01 -27.60
CA ILE A 893 -8.22 17.87 -28.00
C ILE A 893 -7.63 18.57 -26.77
N SER A 894 -8.47 18.99 -25.80
CA SER A 894 -8.02 19.66 -24.58
C SER A 894 -7.20 18.74 -23.67
N VAL A 895 -7.36 17.41 -23.75
CA VAL A 895 -6.51 16.44 -23.05
C VAL A 895 -5.04 16.58 -23.42
N SER A 896 -4.70 17.04 -24.64
CA SER A 896 -3.31 17.29 -25.03
C SER A 896 -2.61 18.31 -24.13
N ALA A 897 -3.34 19.24 -23.54
CA ALA A 897 -2.80 20.24 -22.61
C ALA A 897 -2.37 19.62 -21.27
N VAL A 898 -2.95 18.47 -20.90
CA VAL A 898 -2.54 17.75 -19.68
C VAL A 898 -1.07 17.40 -19.73
N PHE A 899 -0.59 16.88 -20.87
CA PHE A 899 0.82 16.56 -21.04
C PHE A 899 1.72 17.79 -20.89
N VAL A 900 1.26 18.93 -21.38
CA VAL A 900 1.98 20.21 -21.23
C VAL A 900 2.04 20.62 -19.75
N GLY A 901 0.94 20.50 -19.02
CA GLY A 901 0.88 20.81 -17.58
C GLY A 901 1.81 19.91 -16.78
N LEU A 902 1.78 18.60 -17.03
CA LEU A 902 2.65 17.63 -16.38
C LEU A 902 4.13 17.88 -16.71
N TRP A 903 4.46 18.16 -17.96
CA TRP A 903 5.83 18.46 -18.38
C TRP A 903 6.39 19.73 -17.71
N ILE A 904 5.61 20.82 -17.66
CA ILE A 904 6.04 22.07 -17.04
C ILE A 904 6.26 21.89 -15.53
N THR A 905 5.42 21.09 -14.86
CA THR A 905 5.52 20.84 -13.42
C THR A 905 6.52 19.74 -13.06
N GLY A 906 7.04 19.00 -14.07
CA GLY A 906 7.94 17.87 -13.85
C GLY A 906 7.27 16.64 -13.23
N ILE A 907 5.93 16.57 -13.28
CA ILE A 907 5.15 15.46 -12.74
C ILE A 907 5.04 14.36 -13.78
N GLU A 908 5.29 13.11 -13.36
CA GLU A 908 5.15 11.93 -14.21
C GLU A 908 3.66 11.63 -14.53
N LEU A 909 3.42 11.08 -15.72
CA LEU A 909 2.11 10.54 -16.07
C LEU A 909 1.86 9.27 -15.27
N ASN A 910 1.15 9.41 -14.18
CA ASN A 910 0.73 8.34 -13.29
C ASN A 910 -0.79 8.12 -13.34
N ILE A 911 -1.28 7.19 -12.55
CA ILE A 911 -2.69 6.79 -12.57
C ILE A 911 -3.62 7.97 -12.19
N THR A 912 -3.23 8.83 -11.24
CA THR A 912 -4.04 9.98 -10.82
C THR A 912 -4.09 11.07 -11.89
N ALA A 913 -2.98 11.30 -12.62
CA ALA A 913 -2.97 12.20 -13.78
C ALA A 913 -3.87 11.69 -14.91
N MET A 914 -3.83 10.37 -15.21
CA MET A 914 -4.70 9.75 -16.21
C MET A 914 -6.18 9.87 -15.83
N MET A 915 -6.52 9.80 -14.55
CA MET A 915 -7.86 10.06 -14.07
C MET A 915 -8.28 11.51 -14.32
N GLY A 916 -7.39 12.46 -14.09
CA GLY A 916 -7.60 13.86 -14.48
C GLY A 916 -7.93 14.03 -15.97
N MET A 917 -7.27 13.26 -16.85
CA MET A 917 -7.59 13.25 -18.28
C MET A 917 -9.02 12.77 -18.57
N VAL A 918 -9.49 11.74 -17.86
CA VAL A 918 -10.87 11.26 -17.97
C VAL A 918 -11.86 12.33 -17.49
N MET A 919 -11.53 13.01 -16.38
CA MET A 919 -12.38 14.08 -15.84
C MET A 919 -12.51 15.29 -16.77
N ILE A 920 -11.43 15.68 -17.49
CA ILE A 920 -11.47 16.77 -18.47
C ILE A 920 -12.50 16.50 -19.56
N LEU A 921 -12.71 15.24 -19.95
CA LEU A 921 -13.75 14.88 -20.91
C LEU A 921 -15.13 15.36 -20.41
N GLY A 922 -15.51 15.06 -19.16
CA GLY A 922 -16.78 15.46 -18.59
C GLY A 922 -16.94 16.96 -18.36
N ILE A 923 -15.91 17.56 -17.76
CA ILE A 923 -15.91 19.00 -17.51
C ILE A 923 -16.02 19.76 -18.83
N GLY A 924 -15.30 19.31 -19.85
CA GLY A 924 -15.33 19.90 -21.18
C GLY A 924 -16.71 19.79 -21.84
N THR A 925 -17.33 18.63 -21.74
CA THR A 925 -18.68 18.38 -22.23
C THR A 925 -19.72 19.22 -21.49
N GLU A 926 -19.60 19.37 -20.17
CA GLU A 926 -20.49 20.22 -19.36
C GLU A 926 -20.53 21.65 -19.88
N MET A 927 -19.37 22.27 -20.08
CA MET A 927 -19.24 23.62 -20.64
C MET A 927 -19.80 23.72 -22.05
N ALA A 928 -19.54 22.69 -22.86
CA ALA A 928 -20.01 22.63 -24.23
C ALA A 928 -21.54 22.48 -24.30
N VAL A 929 -22.15 21.69 -23.40
CA VAL A 929 -23.62 21.54 -23.31
C VAL A 929 -24.29 22.89 -23.02
N PHE A 930 -23.72 23.67 -22.10
CA PHE A 930 -24.24 25.02 -21.81
C PHE A 930 -24.17 25.97 -23.03
N TYR A 931 -23.07 25.91 -23.78
CA TYR A 931 -22.93 26.68 -25.00
C TYR A 931 -23.94 26.24 -26.07
N VAL A 932 -24.03 24.95 -26.36
CA VAL A 932 -24.89 24.40 -27.40
C VAL A 932 -26.38 24.60 -27.07
N SER A 933 -26.77 24.49 -25.79
CA SER A 933 -28.13 24.75 -25.35
C SER A 933 -28.54 26.22 -25.57
N GLU A 934 -27.66 27.20 -25.29
CA GLU A 934 -27.90 28.62 -25.59
C GLU A 934 -27.99 28.86 -27.10
N TYR A 935 -27.09 28.22 -27.88
CA TYR A 935 -27.14 28.31 -29.33
C TYR A 935 -28.46 27.78 -29.91
N GLN A 936 -28.96 26.64 -29.45
CA GLN A 936 -30.24 26.06 -29.90
C GLN A 936 -31.40 27.01 -29.56
N THR A 937 -31.43 27.58 -28.35
CA THR A 937 -32.47 28.51 -27.92
C THR A 937 -32.49 29.78 -28.79
N LEU A 938 -31.30 30.29 -29.15
CA LEU A 938 -31.19 31.47 -29.98
C LEU A 938 -31.56 31.22 -31.46
N CYS A 939 -31.35 30.01 -31.95
CA CYS A 939 -31.74 29.62 -33.30
C CYS A 939 -33.25 29.66 -33.54
N GLU A 940 -34.07 29.65 -32.49
CA GLU A 940 -35.54 29.83 -32.60
C GLU A 940 -35.93 31.27 -32.94
N THR A 941 -35.06 32.25 -32.64
CA THR A 941 -35.38 33.69 -32.73
C THR A 941 -34.52 34.47 -33.71
N MET A 942 -33.36 33.93 -34.13
CA MET A 942 -32.39 34.61 -35.00
C MET A 942 -31.68 33.67 -35.97
N PRO A 943 -31.03 34.20 -37.04
CA PRO A 943 -30.25 33.39 -37.98
C PRO A 943 -29.15 32.56 -37.26
N ARG A 944 -28.91 31.32 -37.71
CA ARG A 944 -27.96 30.39 -37.07
C ARG A 944 -26.57 30.96 -36.88
N ARG A 945 -26.06 31.78 -37.81
CA ARG A 945 -24.71 32.37 -37.69
C ARG A 945 -24.65 33.44 -36.62
N GLU A 946 -25.69 34.29 -36.51
CA GLU A 946 -25.83 35.30 -35.45
C GLU A 946 -26.03 34.60 -34.10
N ALA A 947 -26.81 33.52 -34.08
CA ALA A 947 -27.02 32.70 -32.89
C ALA A 947 -25.69 32.09 -32.37
N LEU A 948 -24.80 31.61 -33.24
CA LEU A 948 -23.46 31.11 -32.83
C LEU A 948 -22.63 32.21 -32.15
N HIS A 949 -22.65 33.41 -32.74
CA HIS A 949 -21.90 34.54 -32.21
C HIS A 949 -22.47 35.04 -30.87
N GLU A 950 -23.78 35.22 -30.80
CA GLU A 950 -24.45 35.74 -29.59
C GLU A 950 -24.43 34.71 -28.45
N ALA A 951 -24.58 33.41 -28.73
CA ALA A 951 -24.41 32.34 -27.75
C ALA A 951 -23.00 32.35 -27.10
N ALA A 952 -21.95 32.55 -27.90
CA ALA A 952 -20.59 32.62 -27.36
C ALA A 952 -20.40 33.88 -26.48
N LEU A 953 -20.98 35.00 -26.85
CA LEU A 953 -20.92 36.21 -26.04
C LEU A 953 -21.73 36.14 -24.75
N ASN A 954 -22.87 35.47 -24.78
CA ASN A 954 -23.75 35.29 -23.63
C ASN A 954 -23.14 34.29 -22.62
N ARG A 955 -22.42 33.26 -23.09
CA ARG A 955 -21.80 32.22 -22.27
C ARG A 955 -20.36 32.58 -21.87
N LEU A 956 -19.74 33.61 -22.42
CA LEU A 956 -18.37 34.01 -22.09
C LEU A 956 -18.18 34.23 -20.57
N ARG A 957 -19.08 35.01 -19.93
CA ARG A 957 -18.95 35.35 -18.51
C ARG A 957 -19.17 34.13 -17.60
N PRO A 958 -20.27 33.33 -17.74
CA PRO A 958 -20.46 32.12 -16.94
C PRO A 958 -19.30 31.16 -17.06
N ILE A 959 -18.91 30.75 -18.27
CA ILE A 959 -17.84 29.77 -18.52
C ILE A 959 -16.50 30.30 -17.99
N LEU A 960 -16.17 31.57 -18.19
CA LEU A 960 -14.93 32.12 -17.63
C LEU A 960 -14.94 32.14 -16.11
N MET A 961 -16.07 32.46 -15.48
CA MET A 961 -16.22 32.46 -14.03
C MET A 961 -16.05 31.07 -13.46
N SER A 962 -16.66 30.07 -14.08
CA SER A 962 -16.51 28.64 -13.73
C SER A 962 -15.08 28.18 -13.87
N VAL A 963 -14.42 28.44 -15.01
CA VAL A 963 -13.02 28.04 -15.24
C VAL A 963 -12.08 28.65 -14.21
N VAL A 964 -12.19 29.97 -13.98
CA VAL A 964 -11.32 30.67 -13.01
C VAL A 964 -11.57 30.16 -11.58
N ALA A 965 -12.85 29.98 -11.21
CA ALA A 965 -13.20 29.46 -9.89
C ALA A 965 -12.66 28.04 -9.68
N MET A 966 -12.79 27.17 -10.68
CA MET A 966 -12.28 25.79 -10.61
C MET A 966 -10.75 25.73 -10.56
N VAL A 967 -10.06 26.53 -11.40
CA VAL A 967 -8.59 26.62 -11.38
C VAL A 967 -8.11 27.08 -10.00
N LEU A 968 -8.73 28.12 -9.43
CA LEU A 968 -8.34 28.64 -8.12
C LEU A 968 -8.74 27.68 -6.97
N ALA A 969 -9.85 26.96 -7.10
CA ALA A 969 -10.24 25.93 -6.12
C ALA A 969 -9.25 24.76 -6.08
N LEU A 970 -8.71 24.36 -7.23
CA LEU A 970 -7.75 23.26 -7.34
C LEU A 970 -6.28 23.71 -7.18
N LEU A 971 -6.01 25.01 -7.21
CA LEU A 971 -4.64 25.54 -7.15
C LEU A 971 -3.86 25.09 -5.89
N PRO A 972 -4.45 25.09 -4.67
CA PRO A 972 -3.75 24.63 -3.48
C PRO A 972 -3.27 23.18 -3.61
N LEU A 973 -4.12 22.28 -4.14
CA LEU A 973 -3.77 20.89 -4.42
C LEU A 973 -2.71 20.75 -5.53
N GLY A 974 -2.86 21.52 -6.60
CA GLY A 974 -1.91 21.51 -7.74
C GLY A 974 -0.52 22.02 -7.36
N ALA A 975 -0.45 22.95 -6.41
CA ALA A 975 0.81 23.47 -5.88
C ALA A 975 1.39 22.64 -4.72
N ALA A 976 0.65 21.67 -4.19
CA ALA A 976 1.01 20.83 -3.03
C ALA A 976 1.47 21.68 -1.83
N VAL A 977 0.69 22.71 -1.48
CA VAL A 977 1.06 23.76 -0.51
C VAL A 977 1.09 23.20 0.92
N SER A 978 0.22 22.26 1.23
CA SER A 978 -0.05 21.83 2.62
C SER A 978 0.66 20.54 3.04
N GLY A 979 1.49 19.91 2.18
CA GLY A 979 2.32 18.78 2.58
C GLY A 979 2.10 17.46 1.81
N SER A 980 2.47 16.33 2.41
CA SER A 980 2.52 15.01 1.76
C SER A 980 1.15 14.51 1.26
N GLY A 981 0.06 14.87 1.93
CA GLY A 981 -1.29 14.50 1.50
C GLY A 981 -1.71 15.11 0.16
N ASP A 982 -1.27 16.33 -0.12
CA ASP A 982 -1.54 17.01 -1.39
C ASP A 982 -0.76 16.38 -2.55
N GLN A 983 0.44 15.84 -2.29
CA GLN A 983 1.31 15.26 -3.33
C GLN A 983 0.63 14.10 -4.07
N MET A 984 -0.21 13.32 -3.40
CA MET A 984 -0.95 12.23 -4.04
C MET A 984 -2.03 12.74 -5.00
N GLN A 985 -2.61 13.91 -4.73
CA GLN A 985 -3.67 14.52 -5.54
C GLN A 985 -3.12 15.55 -6.53
N GLN A 986 -1.89 16.00 -6.38
CA GLN A 986 -1.25 16.99 -7.22
C GLN A 986 -1.31 16.66 -8.71
N PRO A 987 -1.00 15.42 -9.18
CA PRO A 987 -1.07 15.10 -10.60
C PRO A 987 -2.49 15.23 -11.17
N LEU A 988 -3.51 14.85 -10.38
CA LEU A 988 -4.92 14.99 -10.73
C LEU A 988 -5.29 16.49 -10.90
N ALA A 989 -4.94 17.30 -9.92
CA ALA A 989 -5.25 18.74 -9.94
C ALA A 989 -4.54 19.45 -11.10
N VAL A 990 -3.26 19.17 -11.32
CA VAL A 990 -2.49 19.73 -12.44
C VAL A 990 -3.07 19.32 -13.78
N ALA A 991 -3.47 18.05 -13.95
CA ALA A 991 -4.12 17.56 -15.15
C ALA A 991 -5.42 18.32 -15.44
N ILE A 992 -6.30 18.48 -14.44
CA ILE A 992 -7.56 19.20 -14.58
C ILE A 992 -7.31 20.68 -14.89
N ILE A 993 -6.44 21.36 -14.16
CA ILE A 993 -6.12 22.77 -14.37
C ILE A 993 -5.61 23.02 -15.81
N ALA A 994 -4.64 22.20 -16.26
CA ALA A 994 -4.08 22.35 -17.60
C ALA A 994 -5.14 22.13 -18.70
N GLY A 995 -5.95 21.07 -18.55
CA GLY A 995 -7.01 20.76 -19.50
C GLY A 995 -8.10 21.82 -19.59
N ILE A 996 -8.57 22.32 -18.44
CA ILE A 996 -9.68 23.27 -18.38
C ILE A 996 -9.28 24.67 -18.91
N ILE A 997 -8.01 25.07 -18.72
CA ILE A 997 -7.49 26.32 -19.29
C ILE A 997 -7.59 26.31 -20.82
N VAL A 998 -7.28 25.18 -21.46
CA VAL A 998 -7.36 25.02 -22.93
C VAL A 998 -8.81 24.76 -23.36
N GLN A 999 -9.63 24.15 -22.52
CA GLN A 999 -11.06 23.94 -22.83
C GLN A 999 -11.82 25.24 -23.02
N LEU A 1000 -11.46 26.32 -22.31
CA LEU A 1000 -12.09 27.63 -22.45
C LEU A 1000 -12.07 28.15 -23.90
N PRO A 1001 -10.92 28.33 -24.59
CA PRO A 1001 -10.90 28.72 -25.99
C PRO A 1001 -11.47 27.64 -26.94
N MET A 1002 -11.38 26.36 -26.59
CA MET A 1002 -11.99 25.30 -27.38
C MET A 1002 -13.51 25.42 -27.44
N VAL A 1003 -14.17 25.69 -26.33
CA VAL A 1003 -15.65 25.89 -26.28
C VAL A 1003 -16.09 27.24 -26.85
N LEU A 1004 -15.38 28.32 -26.53
CA LEU A 1004 -15.84 29.69 -26.88
C LEU A 1004 -15.37 30.17 -28.28
N LEU A 1005 -14.30 29.57 -28.85
CA LEU A 1005 -13.81 29.98 -30.18
C LEU A 1005 -13.85 28.82 -31.18
N ALA A 1006 -13.31 27.65 -30.79
CA ALA A 1006 -13.16 26.54 -31.73
C ALA A 1006 -14.52 25.89 -32.06
N MET A 1007 -15.36 25.63 -31.06
CA MET A 1007 -16.68 24.98 -31.23
C MET A 1007 -17.65 25.82 -32.10
N PRO A 1008 -17.83 27.14 -31.86
CA PRO A 1008 -18.65 27.97 -32.78
C PRO A 1008 -18.20 27.88 -34.23
N VAL A 1009 -16.87 27.92 -34.48
CA VAL A 1009 -16.31 27.81 -35.81
C VAL A 1009 -16.56 26.42 -36.42
N ALA A 1010 -16.39 25.36 -35.61
CA ALA A 1010 -16.64 23.98 -36.03
C ALA A 1010 -18.11 23.79 -36.42
N ILE A 1011 -19.07 24.24 -35.58
CA ILE A 1011 -20.49 24.20 -35.89
C ILE A 1011 -20.80 25.03 -37.11
N GLY A 1012 -20.22 26.24 -37.25
CA GLY A 1012 -20.39 27.12 -38.41
C GLY A 1012 -19.93 26.49 -39.73
N LEU A 1013 -18.91 25.60 -39.70
CA LEU A 1013 -18.45 24.87 -40.89
C LEU A 1013 -19.46 23.81 -41.36
N THR A 1014 -20.35 23.33 -40.47
CA THR A 1014 -21.38 22.33 -40.82
C THR A 1014 -22.65 22.95 -41.42
N LEU A 1015 -22.82 24.27 -41.30
CA LEU A 1015 -23.95 24.97 -41.87
C LEU A 1015 -23.95 24.96 -43.41
N PRO A 1016 -25.16 24.98 -44.07
CA PRO A 1016 -25.28 25.07 -45.52
C PRO A 1016 -24.58 26.31 -46.08
N ARG A 1017 -24.04 26.20 -47.28
CA ARG A 1017 -23.31 27.33 -47.93
C ARG A 1017 -24.13 28.61 -48.07
N SER A 1018 -25.46 28.52 -48.19
CA SER A 1018 -26.37 29.63 -48.21
C SER A 1018 -26.39 30.43 -46.88
N GLU A 1019 -26.23 29.75 -45.75
CA GLU A 1019 -26.24 30.35 -44.40
C GLU A 1019 -24.84 30.78 -43.93
N ARG A 1020 -23.76 30.37 -44.63
CA ARG A 1020 -22.38 30.78 -44.30
C ARG A 1020 -22.01 32.18 -44.80
N ARG A 1021 -22.73 32.74 -45.81
CA ARG A 1021 -22.44 34.00 -46.45
C ARG A 1021 -23.31 35.18 -46.02
N GLY A 1022 -24.36 34.99 -45.20
CA GLY A 1022 -25.23 35.98 -44.61
C GLY A 1022 -24.62 36.79 -43.46
#